data_ed223c4f8e9ea88ff49122a2ff7f0404
#
_entry.id   ed223c4f8e9ea88ff49122a2ff7f0404
#
_cell.length_a   1.000
_cell.length_b   1.000
_cell.length_c   1.000
_cell.angle_alpha   90.00
_cell.angle_beta   90.00
_cell.angle_gamma   90.00
#
_symmetry.space_group_name_H-M   'P 1'
#
loop_
_entity.id
_entity.type
_entity.pdbx_description
1 polymer ?
#
loop_
_entity_poly.entity_id
_entity_poly.type
_entity_poly.pdbx_seq_one_letter_code
_entity_poly.pdbx_strand_id
1 'polypeptide(L)'
;MNNRFFLGAVAALSIVSANAERLLDSADNCLVVDNEPMVFGSMVSNKAWTTAEQQTAGLGLYRFFGYTVDAKPVVLSTDFQIESAAYKNGTYYIESTANADTDAAVKLHGHLIAYEPDLDIMSEIAPITNIHNLAGSIAYNPADNKMYCFFANEWTESYTEFGTFDETTATSTFIRSYYTDIITMAALAFDRNGQGYALNVKGELYRLDAATGALTKIGFTGVTPRYSQSMAFDYRNNKLYWFGSSVDNTMRLYEIDTATAKATAVSSNSQAQFLGIYFENPVNAAPDCVTDLAYTSTGARREGTLSFRMPEKTFGGAALEGTLNVRIAIEGVDSVTISGKNPGELVSLPLTLPDGTARIVVTADNAKGYGLQSRVKTQVGVDQPMPAENVSLRVDGGEATLSWTAPTAGKNGGYVGNLTYRVERNDGVVVAEATTETSLTGLQKGKYSLTEYKVTAANESGAASAATSNSVILGDALAMPFKESFDGGTCQHTWCVGTAWDTFTAGNDPKTQDADGTSGLISFCCYSTNVAKGTVSTIVSPAIAVGGQQAYFNFSVYHYSGTFATEDSLTPCAIAADGSVQTLGDPIMRDNGTTGWKEYSYPLSGNVVCVALKGHSDYGYNIHVDRIAVSTEQSGVSAVEIADNALVTVYNLSGARVAERMQRSDVSTLAPGCYIVRSATATEKVIVR
;
A
#
# COMPACT_ATOMS: atom_id res chain seq x y z
N MET A 1 20.51 -18.26 5.72
CA MET A 1 19.17 -17.66 5.87
C MET A 1 19.36 -16.46 6.77
N ASN A 2 19.47 -15.27 6.21
CA ASN A 2 19.76 -14.05 6.95
C ASN A 2 18.45 -13.32 7.24
N ASN A 3 17.96 -13.43 8.45
CA ASN A 3 16.90 -12.55 8.96
C ASN A 3 17.55 -11.22 9.36
N ARG A 4 17.48 -10.22 8.49
CA ARG A 4 17.72 -8.84 8.85
C ARG A 4 16.39 -8.26 9.34
N PHE A 5 16.25 -8.04 10.63
CA PHE A 5 15.17 -7.24 11.18
C PHE A 5 15.53 -5.76 11.02
N PHE A 6 14.70 -5.04 10.29
CA PHE A 6 14.73 -3.59 10.23
C PHE A 6 13.99 -3.00 11.43
N LEU A 7 14.67 -2.23 12.25
CA LEU A 7 14.06 -1.12 12.97
C LEU A 7 13.82 -0.03 11.90
N GLY A 8 12.73 -0.13 11.22
CA GLY A 8 12.50 0.75 10.11
C GLY A 8 11.07 1.23 10.10
N ALA A 9 10.97 2.49 9.80
CA ALA A 9 9.76 3.16 9.40
C ALA A 9 8.84 2.19 8.63
N VAL A 10 7.58 2.10 9.04
CA VAL A 10 6.49 1.71 8.17
C VAL A 10 6.38 2.82 7.14
N ALA A 11 7.21 2.75 6.09
CA ALA A 11 6.92 3.44 4.87
C ALA A 11 5.56 2.91 4.41
N ALA A 12 4.59 3.79 4.28
CA ALA A 12 3.39 3.49 3.55
C ALA A 12 3.83 2.89 2.22
N LEU A 13 3.56 1.59 2.03
CA LEU A 13 3.82 0.90 0.79
C LEU A 13 2.87 1.51 -0.23
N SER A 14 3.31 2.58 -0.91
CA SER A 14 2.78 2.88 -2.22
C SER A 14 3.26 1.73 -3.11
N ILE A 15 2.39 0.76 -3.33
CA ILE A 15 2.61 -0.27 -4.34
C ILE A 15 2.57 0.46 -5.68
N VAL A 16 3.72 0.95 -6.10
CA VAL A 16 3.97 1.23 -7.51
C VAL A 16 4.05 -0.14 -8.15
N SER A 17 3.02 -0.51 -8.91
CA SER A 17 3.05 -1.73 -9.72
C SER A 17 4.24 -1.62 -10.68
N ALA A 18 5.29 -2.39 -10.40
CA ALA A 18 6.44 -2.54 -11.26
C ALA A 18 6.06 -3.42 -12.46
N ASN A 19 5.32 -2.89 -13.41
CA ASN A 19 5.04 -3.53 -14.70
C ASN A 19 5.00 -2.52 -15.84
N ALA A 20 5.82 -1.46 -15.77
CA ALA A 20 6.23 -0.76 -16.96
C ALA A 20 7.57 -1.36 -17.39
N GLU A 21 7.63 -2.00 -18.55
CA GLU A 21 8.92 -2.35 -19.16
C GLU A 21 9.71 -1.05 -19.33
N ARG A 22 10.73 -0.89 -18.51
CA ARG A 22 11.70 0.20 -18.63
C ARG A 22 12.61 -0.14 -19.81
N LEU A 23 12.43 0.55 -20.91
CA LEU A 23 13.46 0.65 -21.93
C LEU A 23 14.46 1.71 -21.44
N LEU A 24 15.54 1.26 -20.80
CA LEU A 24 16.69 2.11 -20.51
C LEU A 24 17.52 2.20 -21.80
N ASP A 25 17.45 3.34 -22.47
CA ASP A 25 18.51 3.68 -23.42
C ASP A 25 19.63 4.40 -22.67
N SER A 26 20.86 4.22 -23.13
CA SER A 26 22.13 4.65 -22.51
C SER A 26 22.33 6.17 -22.47
N ALA A 27 21.34 6.97 -22.77
CA ALA A 27 21.35 8.42 -22.71
C ALA A 27 20.31 8.91 -21.70
N ASP A 28 20.76 9.40 -20.63
CA ASP A 28 20.23 10.31 -19.59
C ASP A 28 18.71 10.56 -19.43
N ASN A 29 17.82 10.06 -20.30
CA ASN A 29 16.37 10.16 -20.20
C ASN A 29 15.70 8.79 -20.26
N CYS A 30 14.85 8.48 -19.28
CA CYS A 30 14.06 7.27 -19.25
C CYS A 30 12.75 7.46 -20.03
N LEU A 31 12.60 6.68 -21.11
CA LEU A 31 11.35 6.59 -21.84
C LEU A 31 10.49 5.48 -21.24
N VAL A 32 9.31 5.82 -20.80
CA VAL A 32 8.32 4.85 -20.32
C VAL A 32 7.21 4.75 -21.36
N VAL A 33 6.98 3.56 -21.93
CA VAL A 33 5.78 3.31 -22.72
C VAL A 33 4.58 3.55 -21.81
N ASP A 34 3.72 4.49 -22.19
CA ASP A 34 2.55 4.85 -21.39
C ASP A 34 1.49 3.75 -21.49
N ASN A 35 1.59 2.78 -20.58
CA ASN A 35 0.60 1.71 -20.43
C ASN A 35 -0.57 2.11 -19.54
N GLU A 36 -0.60 3.36 -19.05
CA GLU A 36 -1.72 3.83 -18.26
C GLU A 36 -2.98 3.89 -19.15
N PRO A 37 -4.04 3.16 -18.77
CA PRO A 37 -5.25 3.13 -19.58
C PRO A 37 -6.01 4.45 -19.49
N MET A 38 -6.39 5.04 -20.63
CA MET A 38 -7.40 6.10 -20.67
C MET A 38 -8.77 5.45 -20.76
N VAL A 39 -9.53 5.57 -19.70
CA VAL A 39 -10.82 4.92 -19.52
C VAL A 39 -11.93 5.96 -19.72
N PHE A 40 -12.98 5.58 -20.43
CA PHE A 40 -14.25 6.29 -20.48
C PHE A 40 -15.30 5.51 -19.72
N GLY A 41 -16.25 6.20 -19.10
CA GLY A 41 -17.35 5.56 -18.39
C GLY A 41 -18.35 6.56 -17.85
N SER A 42 -19.57 6.12 -17.65
CA SER A 42 -20.62 6.93 -17.04
C SER A 42 -20.45 6.98 -15.54
N MET A 43 -20.30 8.19 -14.99
CA MET A 43 -20.30 8.41 -13.56
C MET A 43 -21.73 8.35 -13.03
N VAL A 44 -22.05 7.32 -12.27
CA VAL A 44 -23.41 7.07 -11.74
C VAL A 44 -23.57 7.48 -10.29
N SER A 45 -22.47 7.62 -9.54
CA SER A 45 -22.47 8.15 -8.18
C SER A 45 -21.10 8.69 -7.80
N ASN A 46 -21.09 9.62 -6.85
CA ASN A 46 -19.87 10.14 -6.25
C ASN A 46 -20.11 10.42 -4.76
N LYS A 47 -19.30 9.88 -3.88
CA LYS A 47 -19.42 10.08 -2.43
C LYS A 47 -19.24 11.54 -1.98
N ALA A 48 -18.62 12.37 -2.82
CA ALA A 48 -18.52 13.81 -2.58
C ALA A 48 -19.84 14.56 -2.84
N TRP A 49 -20.82 13.94 -3.51
CA TRP A 49 -22.11 14.55 -3.78
C TRP A 49 -23.04 14.41 -2.59
N THR A 50 -23.23 15.50 -1.87
CA THR A 50 -24.01 15.52 -0.61
C THR A 50 -25.46 15.96 -0.78
N THR A 51 -25.81 16.55 -1.94
CA THR A 51 -27.17 17.02 -2.26
C THR A 51 -27.75 16.29 -3.47
N ALA A 52 -29.09 16.20 -3.55
CA ALA A 52 -29.77 15.61 -4.70
C ALA A 52 -29.46 16.37 -6.01
N GLU A 53 -29.30 17.70 -5.94
CA GLU A 53 -28.93 18.52 -7.09
C GLU A 53 -27.53 18.16 -7.61
N GLN A 54 -26.55 17.99 -6.72
CA GLN A 54 -25.20 17.55 -7.11
C GLN A 54 -25.25 16.16 -7.74
N GLN A 55 -26.03 15.23 -7.17
CA GLN A 55 -26.17 13.87 -7.70
C GLN A 55 -26.73 13.87 -9.12
N THR A 56 -27.68 14.75 -9.42
CA THR A 56 -28.27 14.85 -10.76
C THR A 56 -27.35 15.60 -11.73
N ALA A 57 -26.81 16.75 -11.32
CA ALA A 57 -25.97 17.59 -12.17
C ALA A 57 -24.59 16.97 -12.49
N GLY A 58 -24.14 16.00 -11.71
CA GLY A 58 -22.87 15.31 -11.89
C GLY A 58 -22.94 14.08 -12.79
N LEU A 59 -24.12 13.63 -13.20
CA LEU A 59 -24.27 12.51 -14.13
C LEU A 59 -23.69 12.84 -15.51
N GLY A 60 -23.01 11.90 -16.14
CA GLY A 60 -22.43 12.11 -17.45
C GLY A 60 -21.37 11.09 -17.83
N LEU A 61 -20.88 11.25 -19.06
CA LEU A 61 -19.73 10.53 -19.55
C LEU A 61 -18.45 11.25 -19.10
N TYR A 62 -17.54 10.52 -18.54
CA TYR A 62 -16.25 11.00 -18.07
C TYR A 62 -15.11 10.22 -18.72
N ARG A 63 -13.95 10.86 -18.76
CA ARG A 63 -12.67 10.21 -19.08
C ARG A 63 -11.69 10.39 -17.93
N PHE A 64 -10.85 9.40 -17.70
CA PHE A 64 -9.78 9.46 -16.68
C PHE A 64 -8.62 8.55 -17.05
N PHE A 65 -7.45 8.85 -16.52
CA PHE A 65 -6.35 7.91 -16.53
C PHE A 65 -6.50 6.93 -15.37
N GLY A 66 -6.31 5.64 -15.67
CA GLY A 66 -6.67 4.55 -14.76
C GLY A 66 -5.97 4.59 -13.41
N TYR A 67 -4.76 5.12 -13.32
CA TYR A 67 -3.99 5.10 -12.08
C TYR A 67 -4.43 6.19 -11.08
N THR A 68 -4.84 7.33 -11.56
CA THR A 68 -5.22 8.48 -10.74
C THR A 68 -6.73 8.61 -10.54
N VAL A 69 -7.53 8.13 -11.49
CA VAL A 69 -9.01 8.33 -11.55
C VAL A 69 -9.39 9.81 -11.36
N ASP A 70 -8.55 10.74 -11.87
CA ASP A 70 -8.91 12.16 -11.97
C ASP A 70 -9.84 12.36 -13.16
N ALA A 71 -11.14 12.18 -12.89
CA ALA A 71 -12.16 12.14 -13.91
C ALA A 71 -12.51 13.54 -14.45
N LYS A 72 -12.46 13.71 -15.76
CA LYS A 72 -12.89 14.93 -16.46
C LYS A 72 -14.17 14.65 -17.24
N PRO A 73 -15.19 15.50 -17.14
CA PRO A 73 -16.42 15.29 -17.89
C PRO A 73 -16.15 15.43 -19.41
N VAL A 74 -16.73 14.53 -20.17
CA VAL A 74 -16.84 14.61 -21.63
C VAL A 74 -18.17 15.29 -21.98
N VAL A 75 -19.27 14.77 -21.41
CA VAL A 75 -20.60 15.36 -21.50
C VAL A 75 -21.33 15.11 -20.19
N LEU A 76 -22.13 16.09 -19.77
CA LEU A 76 -23.00 15.97 -18.59
C LEU A 76 -24.46 15.88 -19.06
N SER A 77 -25.13 14.81 -18.69
CA SER A 77 -26.56 14.59 -18.97
C SER A 77 -27.13 13.56 -17.99
N THR A 78 -28.40 13.70 -17.65
CA THR A 78 -29.16 12.72 -16.86
C THR A 78 -29.35 11.39 -17.60
N ASP A 79 -29.22 11.39 -18.95
CA ASP A 79 -29.29 10.17 -19.76
C ASP A 79 -28.18 9.17 -19.45
N PHE A 80 -27.11 9.61 -18.78
CA PHE A 80 -26.04 8.76 -18.24
C PHE A 80 -26.35 8.17 -16.84
N GLN A 81 -27.56 8.25 -16.39
CA GLN A 81 -28.05 7.39 -15.29
C GLN A 81 -28.31 6.01 -15.88
N ILE A 82 -27.30 5.15 -15.86
CA ILE A 82 -27.27 3.91 -16.63
C ILE A 82 -27.35 2.65 -15.77
N GLU A 83 -27.93 1.59 -16.34
CA GLU A 83 -27.77 0.21 -15.87
C GLU A 83 -26.58 -0.44 -16.56
N SER A 84 -26.44 -0.27 -17.87
CA SER A 84 -25.38 -0.84 -18.68
C SER A 84 -25.06 0.03 -19.88
N ALA A 85 -23.85 -0.13 -20.44
CA ALA A 85 -23.48 0.51 -21.69
C ALA A 85 -22.32 -0.22 -22.36
N ALA A 86 -22.18 -0.04 -23.69
CA ALA A 86 -21.06 -0.54 -24.47
C ALA A 86 -20.67 0.42 -25.59
N TYR A 87 -19.38 0.46 -25.90
CA TYR A 87 -18.85 1.24 -27.02
C TYR A 87 -18.62 0.33 -28.23
N LYS A 88 -19.15 0.73 -29.38
CA LYS A 88 -19.02 0.03 -30.65
C LYS A 88 -18.85 1.01 -31.80
N ASN A 89 -17.75 0.93 -32.51
CA ASN A 89 -17.52 1.65 -33.79
C ASN A 89 -17.77 3.16 -33.72
N GLY A 90 -17.30 3.83 -32.65
CA GLY A 90 -17.45 5.29 -32.52
C GLY A 90 -18.72 5.71 -31.77
N THR A 91 -19.61 4.78 -31.43
CA THR A 91 -20.87 5.08 -30.76
C THR A 91 -20.90 4.39 -29.38
N TYR A 92 -21.27 5.14 -28.35
CA TYR A 92 -21.52 4.65 -27.02
C TYR A 92 -23.01 4.41 -26.83
N TYR A 93 -23.40 3.14 -26.75
CA TYR A 93 -24.77 2.69 -26.57
C TYR A 93 -25.07 2.55 -25.09
N ILE A 94 -26.09 3.25 -24.64
CA ILE A 94 -26.44 3.44 -23.23
C ILE A 94 -27.82 2.87 -22.98
N GLU A 95 -27.95 2.00 -21.99
CA GLU A 95 -29.22 1.66 -21.37
C GLU A 95 -29.47 2.65 -20.23
N SER A 96 -30.20 3.73 -20.54
CA SER A 96 -30.49 4.81 -19.60
C SER A 96 -31.78 4.56 -18.84
N THR A 97 -31.75 4.78 -17.52
CA THR A 97 -32.91 4.73 -16.64
C THR A 97 -33.50 6.10 -16.29
N ALA A 98 -32.88 7.20 -16.77
CA ALA A 98 -33.23 8.57 -16.40
C ALA A 98 -34.67 8.96 -16.77
N ASN A 99 -35.16 8.47 -17.89
CA ASN A 99 -36.49 8.73 -18.41
C ASN A 99 -37.42 7.51 -18.35
N ALA A 100 -37.09 6.53 -17.50
CA ALA A 100 -37.93 5.34 -17.29
C ALA A 100 -39.34 5.79 -16.88
N ASP A 101 -40.36 5.16 -17.46
CA ASP A 101 -41.75 5.47 -17.17
C ASP A 101 -42.10 5.29 -15.69
N THR A 102 -42.91 6.18 -15.14
CA THR A 102 -43.29 6.16 -13.72
C THR A 102 -44.31 5.05 -13.35
N ASP A 103 -44.85 4.36 -14.35
CA ASP A 103 -45.78 3.25 -14.14
C ASP A 103 -45.06 2.07 -13.47
N ALA A 104 -45.62 1.56 -12.38
CA ALA A 104 -45.01 0.48 -11.58
C ALA A 104 -44.77 -0.82 -12.37
N ALA A 105 -45.54 -1.05 -13.43
CA ALA A 105 -45.37 -2.20 -14.32
C ALA A 105 -44.22 -2.02 -15.34
N VAL A 106 -43.75 -0.78 -15.54
CA VAL A 106 -42.76 -0.37 -16.55
C VAL A 106 -41.45 0.16 -15.90
N LYS A 107 -41.44 0.29 -14.59
CA LYS A 107 -40.31 0.86 -13.81
C LYS A 107 -38.96 0.16 -13.99
N LEU A 108 -38.94 -1.00 -14.64
CA LEU A 108 -37.73 -1.77 -14.89
C LEU A 108 -37.18 -1.58 -16.30
N HIS A 109 -37.83 -0.73 -17.13
CA HIS A 109 -37.45 -0.55 -18.51
C HIS A 109 -36.81 0.81 -18.73
N GLY A 110 -35.61 0.80 -19.31
CA GLY A 110 -34.87 1.99 -19.71
C GLY A 110 -35.07 2.32 -21.20
N HIS A 111 -34.34 3.31 -21.65
CA HIS A 111 -34.23 3.69 -23.04
C HIS A 111 -32.86 3.35 -23.57
N LEU A 112 -32.80 2.80 -24.79
CA LEU A 112 -31.53 2.66 -25.49
C LEU A 112 -31.20 3.99 -26.19
N ILE A 113 -30.08 4.58 -25.79
CA ILE A 113 -29.57 5.84 -26.31
C ILE A 113 -28.25 5.58 -27.01
N ALA A 114 -28.03 6.18 -28.16
CA ALA A 114 -26.75 6.25 -28.83
C ALA A 114 -26.12 7.62 -28.60
N TYR A 115 -24.88 7.65 -28.15
CA TYR A 115 -24.05 8.84 -28.03
C TYR A 115 -22.81 8.70 -28.91
N GLU A 116 -22.62 9.65 -29.83
CA GLU A 116 -21.45 9.72 -30.70
C GLU A 116 -20.48 10.78 -30.17
N PRO A 117 -19.44 10.41 -29.41
CA PRO A 117 -18.55 11.35 -28.74
C PRO A 117 -17.84 12.34 -29.68
N ASP A 118 -17.45 11.89 -30.86
CA ASP A 118 -16.73 12.72 -31.84
C ASP A 118 -17.60 13.83 -32.43
N LEU A 119 -18.93 13.65 -32.46
CA LEU A 119 -19.90 14.59 -33.01
C LEU A 119 -20.68 15.34 -31.92
N ASP A 120 -20.58 14.90 -30.68
CA ASP A 120 -21.39 15.35 -29.53
C ASP A 120 -22.90 15.25 -29.83
N ILE A 121 -23.30 14.15 -30.48
CA ILE A 121 -24.69 13.86 -30.84
C ILE A 121 -25.23 12.74 -29.99
N MET A 122 -26.36 13.00 -29.33
CA MET A 122 -27.12 12.03 -28.58
C MET A 122 -28.48 11.80 -29.25
N SER A 123 -28.87 10.52 -29.39
CA SER A 123 -30.16 10.14 -30.00
C SER A 123 -30.76 8.94 -29.28
N GLU A 124 -32.06 9.02 -28.97
CA GLU A 124 -32.81 7.85 -28.48
C GLU A 124 -33.09 6.93 -29.67
N ILE A 125 -32.80 5.62 -29.48
CA ILE A 125 -33.05 4.60 -30.50
C ILE A 125 -34.44 4.00 -30.29
N ALA A 126 -34.69 3.44 -29.08
CA ALA A 126 -35.96 2.84 -28.73
C ALA A 126 -36.10 2.68 -27.22
N PRO A 127 -37.32 2.69 -26.66
CA PRO A 127 -37.57 2.25 -25.31
C PRO A 127 -37.37 0.71 -25.22
N ILE A 128 -36.78 0.26 -24.11
CA ILE A 128 -36.68 -1.16 -23.78
C ILE A 128 -38.02 -1.53 -23.13
N THR A 129 -38.89 -2.24 -23.82
CA THR A 129 -40.29 -2.45 -23.40
C THR A 129 -40.60 -3.83 -22.85
N ASN A 130 -39.65 -4.74 -22.83
CA ASN A 130 -39.83 -6.09 -22.35
C ASN A 130 -38.81 -6.39 -21.23
N ILE A 131 -39.26 -6.97 -20.12
CA ILE A 131 -38.40 -7.33 -18.99
C ILE A 131 -37.24 -8.27 -19.42
N HIS A 132 -37.49 -9.12 -20.42
CA HIS A 132 -36.43 -9.94 -20.99
C HIS A 132 -35.34 -9.16 -21.75
N ASN A 133 -35.58 -7.89 -22.04
CA ASN A 133 -34.65 -7.01 -22.71
C ASN A 133 -33.88 -6.10 -21.72
N LEU A 134 -34.15 -6.21 -20.41
CA LEU A 134 -33.37 -5.49 -19.43
C LEU A 134 -31.94 -6.07 -19.40
N ALA A 135 -30.99 -5.29 -19.87
CA ALA A 135 -29.61 -5.72 -19.99
C ALA A 135 -28.84 -5.40 -18.71
N GLY A 136 -28.30 -6.43 -18.08
CA GLY A 136 -27.48 -6.28 -16.88
C GLY A 136 -26.02 -5.93 -17.18
N SER A 137 -25.56 -6.30 -18.37
CA SER A 137 -24.22 -5.96 -18.85
C SER A 137 -24.17 -6.17 -20.35
N ILE A 138 -23.97 -5.09 -21.10
CA ILE A 138 -23.81 -5.10 -22.55
C ILE A 138 -22.32 -5.06 -22.86
N ALA A 139 -21.88 -5.87 -23.85
CA ALA A 139 -20.50 -5.84 -24.33
C ALA A 139 -20.43 -6.09 -25.84
N TYR A 140 -19.54 -5.35 -26.51
CA TYR A 140 -19.26 -5.53 -27.92
C TYR A 140 -18.22 -6.61 -28.15
N ASN A 141 -18.52 -7.53 -29.08
CA ASN A 141 -17.59 -8.54 -29.58
C ASN A 141 -17.04 -8.11 -30.95
N PRO A 142 -15.76 -7.73 -31.05
CA PRO A 142 -15.19 -7.24 -32.30
C PRO A 142 -15.01 -8.34 -33.35
N ALA A 143 -14.94 -9.61 -32.96
CA ALA A 143 -14.69 -10.73 -33.87
C ALA A 143 -15.88 -11.03 -34.79
N ASP A 144 -17.12 -10.82 -34.31
CA ASP A 144 -18.33 -11.06 -35.08
C ASP A 144 -19.20 -9.81 -35.28
N ASN A 145 -18.74 -8.65 -34.78
CA ASN A 145 -19.39 -7.33 -34.86
C ASN A 145 -20.78 -7.30 -34.20
N LYS A 146 -21.01 -8.10 -33.15
CA LYS A 146 -22.28 -8.15 -32.41
C LYS A 146 -22.12 -7.63 -31.00
N MET A 147 -23.23 -7.16 -30.45
CA MET A 147 -23.35 -6.97 -29.02
C MET A 147 -23.92 -8.20 -28.34
N TYR A 148 -23.44 -8.45 -27.15
CA TYR A 148 -23.91 -9.50 -26.26
C TYR A 148 -24.28 -8.91 -24.92
N CYS A 149 -25.21 -9.55 -24.21
CA CYS A 149 -25.61 -9.11 -22.88
C CYS A 149 -26.03 -10.27 -21.97
N PHE A 150 -25.93 -10.01 -20.69
CA PHE A 150 -26.72 -10.73 -19.70
C PHE A 150 -28.00 -9.96 -19.44
N PHE A 151 -29.14 -10.62 -19.44
CA PHE A 151 -30.42 -10.00 -19.15
C PHE A 151 -31.12 -10.65 -17.96
N ALA A 152 -32.03 -9.85 -17.40
CA ALA A 152 -32.79 -10.29 -16.27
C ALA A 152 -33.76 -11.38 -16.66
N ASN A 153 -33.94 -12.29 -15.74
CA ASN A 153 -34.97 -13.28 -15.78
C ASN A 153 -36.29 -12.70 -15.31
N GLU A 154 -37.38 -12.97 -16.03
CA GLU A 154 -38.72 -12.49 -15.70
C GLU A 154 -39.22 -12.92 -14.29
N TRP A 155 -38.70 -14.03 -13.77
CA TRP A 155 -39.14 -14.59 -12.50
C TRP A 155 -38.32 -14.10 -11.29
N THR A 156 -37.05 -13.80 -11.49
CA THR A 156 -36.12 -13.51 -10.39
C THR A 156 -35.52 -12.13 -10.46
N GLU A 157 -35.75 -11.42 -11.56
CA GLU A 157 -35.09 -10.12 -11.87
C GLU A 157 -33.57 -10.20 -11.74
N SER A 158 -33.01 -11.39 -11.87
CA SER A 158 -31.57 -11.63 -11.77
C SER A 158 -30.97 -11.88 -13.15
N TYR A 159 -29.78 -11.34 -13.40
CA TYR A 159 -29.05 -11.47 -14.67
C TYR A 159 -28.49 -12.88 -14.85
N THR A 160 -29.35 -13.80 -15.21
CA THR A 160 -29.10 -15.23 -15.35
C THR A 160 -29.31 -15.75 -16.78
N GLU A 161 -29.64 -14.90 -17.72
CA GLU A 161 -29.81 -15.22 -19.12
C GLU A 161 -28.78 -14.52 -19.98
N PHE A 162 -28.34 -15.17 -21.05
CA PHE A 162 -27.33 -14.68 -21.99
C PHE A 162 -27.85 -14.71 -23.42
N GLY A 163 -27.49 -13.72 -24.21
CA GLY A 163 -27.79 -13.67 -25.63
C GLY A 163 -27.15 -12.50 -26.34
N THR A 164 -27.59 -12.27 -27.57
CA THR A 164 -27.21 -11.09 -28.35
C THR A 164 -28.16 -9.93 -28.06
N PHE A 165 -27.65 -8.72 -28.22
CA PHE A 165 -28.39 -7.48 -28.09
C PHE A 165 -28.31 -6.70 -29.43
N ASP A 166 -29.47 -6.32 -29.98
CA ASP A 166 -29.54 -5.55 -31.22
C ASP A 166 -29.62 -4.06 -30.87
N GLU A 167 -28.54 -3.36 -31.15
CA GLU A 167 -28.41 -1.92 -30.88
C GLU A 167 -29.27 -1.02 -31.77
N THR A 168 -29.95 -1.55 -32.77
CA THR A 168 -30.83 -0.80 -33.64
C THR A 168 -32.30 -0.86 -33.24
N THR A 169 -32.68 -1.91 -32.54
CA THR A 169 -34.06 -2.19 -32.12
C THR A 169 -34.25 -2.26 -30.63
N ALA A 170 -33.17 -2.18 -29.85
CA ALA A 170 -33.16 -2.36 -28.42
C ALA A 170 -33.77 -3.72 -27.97
N THR A 171 -33.53 -4.78 -28.76
CA THR A 171 -34.07 -6.11 -28.49
C THR A 171 -32.97 -7.12 -28.25
N SER A 172 -33.26 -8.11 -27.43
CA SER A 172 -32.34 -9.22 -27.16
C SER A 172 -32.80 -10.50 -27.83
N THR A 173 -31.84 -11.37 -28.19
CA THR A 173 -32.08 -12.73 -28.66
C THR A 173 -31.41 -13.70 -27.72
N PHE A 174 -32.22 -14.57 -27.09
CA PHE A 174 -31.78 -15.55 -26.12
C PHE A 174 -30.86 -16.61 -26.73
N ILE A 175 -29.81 -16.95 -25.98
CA ILE A 175 -28.89 -18.04 -26.28
C ILE A 175 -28.91 -19.10 -25.14
N ARG A 176 -28.78 -18.65 -23.88
CA ARG A 176 -28.64 -19.57 -22.75
C ARG A 176 -29.16 -19.00 -21.45
N SER A 177 -29.69 -19.89 -20.58
CA SER A 177 -30.00 -19.61 -19.18
C SER A 177 -29.07 -20.35 -18.22
N TYR A 178 -28.75 -19.74 -17.08
CA TYR A 178 -27.93 -20.30 -16.00
C TYR A 178 -28.74 -20.60 -14.72
N TYR A 179 -30.01 -20.85 -14.85
CA TYR A 179 -30.91 -21.12 -13.73
C TYR A 179 -30.51 -22.28 -12.85
N THR A 180 -30.02 -23.35 -13.46
CA THR A 180 -29.70 -24.59 -12.77
C THR A 180 -28.49 -24.42 -11.86
N ASP A 181 -27.61 -23.48 -12.18
CA ASP A 181 -26.36 -23.24 -11.46
C ASP A 181 -26.45 -22.01 -10.56
N ILE A 182 -27.58 -21.25 -10.59
CA ILE A 182 -27.84 -20.02 -9.85
C ILE A 182 -26.65 -19.04 -9.94
N ILE A 183 -26.17 -18.82 -11.18
CA ILE A 183 -25.06 -17.92 -11.44
C ILE A 183 -25.64 -16.59 -11.90
N THR A 184 -25.58 -15.55 -11.07
CA THR A 184 -25.93 -14.18 -11.46
C THR A 184 -24.68 -13.46 -11.93
N MET A 185 -24.71 -12.95 -13.16
CA MET A 185 -23.60 -12.22 -13.77
C MET A 185 -23.66 -10.74 -13.41
N ALA A 186 -22.50 -10.12 -13.31
CA ALA A 186 -22.35 -8.71 -12.92
C ALA A 186 -21.64 -7.87 -13.99
N ALA A 187 -20.80 -8.50 -14.84
CA ALA A 187 -20.12 -7.79 -15.90
C ALA A 187 -19.68 -8.75 -17.02
N LEU A 188 -19.54 -8.20 -18.24
CA LEU A 188 -19.16 -8.90 -19.45
C LEU A 188 -18.16 -8.07 -20.26
N ALA A 189 -17.16 -8.71 -20.85
CA ALA A 189 -16.25 -8.12 -21.81
C ALA A 189 -15.74 -9.16 -22.80
N PHE A 190 -15.36 -8.71 -24.02
CA PHE A 190 -14.73 -9.55 -25.03
C PHE A 190 -13.34 -9.06 -25.35
N ASP A 191 -12.40 -9.98 -25.53
CA ASP A 191 -11.10 -9.62 -26.08
C ASP A 191 -11.17 -9.36 -27.60
N ARG A 192 -10.05 -8.94 -28.18
CA ARG A 192 -9.93 -8.62 -29.61
C ARG A 192 -10.25 -9.81 -30.52
N ASN A 193 -10.08 -11.04 -30.02
CA ASN A 193 -10.32 -12.27 -30.79
C ASN A 193 -11.72 -12.85 -30.58
N GLY A 194 -12.56 -12.19 -29.78
CA GLY A 194 -13.93 -12.61 -29.49
C GLY A 194 -14.05 -13.61 -28.33
N GLN A 195 -12.99 -13.82 -27.56
CA GLN A 195 -13.11 -14.59 -26.33
C GLN A 195 -13.85 -13.75 -25.28
N GLY A 196 -15.00 -14.24 -24.83
CA GLY A 196 -15.77 -13.58 -23.78
C GLY A 196 -15.24 -13.91 -22.38
N TYR A 197 -15.39 -12.92 -21.48
CA TYR A 197 -15.11 -13.03 -20.05
C TYR A 197 -16.28 -12.47 -19.27
N ALA A 198 -16.77 -13.25 -18.31
CA ALA A 198 -17.91 -12.89 -17.48
C ALA A 198 -17.53 -12.95 -16.01
N LEU A 199 -17.92 -11.92 -15.26
CA LEU A 199 -17.75 -11.82 -13.80
C LEU A 199 -19.10 -12.01 -13.12
N ASN A 200 -19.18 -12.90 -12.13
CA ASN A 200 -20.40 -13.08 -11.35
C ASN A 200 -20.41 -12.20 -10.08
N VAL A 201 -21.56 -12.14 -9.39
CA VAL A 201 -21.74 -11.38 -8.15
C VAL A 201 -20.92 -11.91 -6.97
N LYS A 202 -20.30 -13.08 -7.09
CA LYS A 202 -19.39 -13.64 -6.08
C LYS A 202 -17.93 -13.28 -6.34
N GLY A 203 -17.63 -12.57 -7.43
CA GLY A 203 -16.26 -12.23 -7.83
C GLY A 203 -15.52 -13.35 -8.54
N GLU A 204 -16.24 -14.30 -9.11
CA GLU A 204 -15.65 -15.38 -9.90
C GLU A 204 -15.64 -15.02 -11.37
N LEU A 205 -14.49 -15.18 -12.03
CA LEU A 205 -14.31 -14.96 -13.45
C LEU A 205 -14.46 -16.25 -14.24
N TYR A 206 -15.15 -16.15 -15.37
CA TYR A 206 -15.42 -17.24 -16.30
C TYR A 206 -14.98 -16.85 -17.72
N ARG A 207 -14.49 -17.81 -18.49
CA ARG A 207 -14.49 -17.73 -19.96
C ARG A 207 -15.90 -18.02 -20.45
N LEU A 208 -16.32 -17.25 -21.45
CA LEU A 208 -17.63 -17.37 -22.08
C LEU A 208 -17.45 -17.69 -23.57
N ASP A 209 -18.11 -18.74 -24.03
CA ASP A 209 -18.29 -19.03 -25.45
C ASP A 209 -19.49 -18.19 -25.96
N ALA A 210 -19.25 -17.24 -26.85
CA ALA A 210 -20.26 -16.33 -27.33
C ALA A 210 -21.39 -17.02 -28.13
N ALA A 211 -21.09 -18.12 -28.83
CA ALA A 211 -22.05 -18.80 -29.66
C ALA A 211 -23.02 -19.68 -28.86
N THR A 212 -22.56 -20.25 -27.76
CA THR A 212 -23.31 -21.25 -26.96
C THR A 212 -23.70 -20.74 -25.58
N GLY A 213 -23.12 -19.65 -25.13
CA GLY A 213 -23.22 -19.16 -23.76
C GLY A 213 -22.54 -20.09 -22.73
N ALA A 214 -21.70 -21.02 -23.16
CA ALA A 214 -21.04 -21.92 -22.21
C ALA A 214 -20.01 -21.17 -21.36
N LEU A 215 -20.08 -21.38 -20.04
CA LEU A 215 -19.17 -20.79 -19.05
C LEU A 215 -18.15 -21.82 -18.58
N THR A 216 -16.88 -21.40 -18.55
CA THR A 216 -15.80 -22.18 -17.94
C THR A 216 -15.15 -21.32 -16.86
N LYS A 217 -15.25 -21.75 -15.61
CA LYS A 217 -14.68 -21.01 -14.48
C LYS A 217 -13.15 -20.95 -14.59
N ILE A 218 -12.59 -19.74 -14.44
CA ILE A 218 -11.16 -19.50 -14.36
C ILE A 218 -10.74 -19.48 -12.88
N GLY A 219 -11.39 -18.66 -12.05
CA GLY A 219 -11.05 -18.56 -10.65
C GLY A 219 -11.79 -17.43 -9.93
N PHE A 220 -11.40 -17.18 -8.67
CA PHE A 220 -11.86 -16.06 -7.86
C PHE A 220 -10.91 -14.88 -8.01
N THR A 221 -11.45 -13.68 -8.23
CA THR A 221 -10.65 -12.47 -8.46
C THR A 221 -9.90 -11.96 -7.22
N GLY A 222 -10.27 -12.44 -6.03
CA GLY A 222 -9.79 -11.92 -4.75
C GLY A 222 -10.63 -10.74 -4.23
N VAL A 223 -11.66 -10.30 -4.99
CA VAL A 223 -12.53 -9.18 -4.63
C VAL A 223 -13.98 -9.61 -4.80
N THR A 224 -14.81 -9.36 -3.80
CA THR A 224 -16.25 -9.63 -3.87
C THR A 224 -16.98 -8.36 -4.32
N PRO A 225 -17.67 -8.38 -5.47
CA PRO A 225 -18.43 -7.26 -5.99
C PRO A 225 -19.59 -6.83 -5.08
N ARG A 226 -19.92 -5.54 -5.12
CA ARG A 226 -21.12 -4.97 -4.53
C ARG A 226 -21.69 -3.97 -5.53
N TYR A 227 -23.00 -3.98 -5.72
CA TYR A 227 -23.69 -3.16 -6.73
C TYR A 227 -23.33 -3.55 -8.18
N SER A 228 -23.77 -2.73 -9.14
CA SER A 228 -23.46 -2.92 -10.55
C SER A 228 -21.97 -2.78 -10.83
N GLN A 229 -21.49 -3.52 -11.79
CA GLN A 229 -20.06 -3.64 -12.15
C GLN A 229 -19.88 -3.33 -13.63
N SER A 230 -18.65 -3.02 -14.04
CA SER A 230 -18.33 -2.80 -15.43
C SER A 230 -16.94 -3.29 -15.79
N MET A 231 -16.83 -4.02 -16.90
CA MET A 231 -15.57 -4.53 -17.45
C MET A 231 -15.41 -4.13 -18.91
N ALA A 232 -14.17 -3.91 -19.33
CA ALA A 232 -13.82 -3.69 -20.72
C ALA A 232 -12.38 -4.13 -21.02
N PHE A 233 -12.09 -4.48 -22.27
CA PHE A 233 -10.74 -4.70 -22.76
C PHE A 233 -10.12 -3.44 -23.33
N ASP A 234 -8.91 -3.14 -22.89
CA ASP A 234 -7.99 -2.26 -23.62
C ASP A 234 -7.29 -3.11 -24.69
N TYR A 235 -7.76 -3.01 -25.91
CA TYR A 235 -7.20 -3.79 -27.02
C TYR A 235 -5.78 -3.39 -27.42
N ARG A 236 -5.35 -2.19 -27.04
CA ARG A 236 -3.96 -1.73 -27.23
C ARG A 236 -2.97 -2.61 -26.47
N ASN A 237 -3.30 -2.90 -25.19
CA ASN A 237 -2.47 -3.69 -24.29
C ASN A 237 -2.93 -5.13 -24.12
N ASN A 238 -4.06 -5.50 -24.73
CA ASN A 238 -4.75 -6.79 -24.55
C ASN A 238 -5.00 -7.13 -23.09
N LYS A 239 -5.46 -6.14 -22.32
CA LYS A 239 -5.70 -6.25 -20.89
C LYS A 239 -7.18 -6.08 -20.57
N LEU A 240 -7.66 -6.93 -19.64
CA LEU A 240 -9.01 -6.82 -19.10
C LEU A 240 -9.00 -5.90 -17.88
N TYR A 241 -9.80 -4.85 -17.93
CA TYR A 241 -10.03 -3.94 -16.83
C TYR A 241 -11.44 -4.07 -16.27
N TRP A 242 -11.53 -3.90 -14.97
CA TRP A 242 -12.77 -3.92 -14.21
C TRP A 242 -12.83 -2.71 -13.29
N PHE A 243 -13.82 -1.83 -13.48
CA PHE A 243 -14.13 -0.82 -12.49
C PHE A 243 -15.07 -1.44 -11.46
N GLY A 244 -14.51 -1.81 -10.30
CA GLY A 244 -15.18 -2.59 -9.30
C GLY A 244 -15.58 -1.78 -8.08
N SER A 245 -16.83 -1.92 -7.67
CA SER A 245 -17.32 -1.57 -6.34
C SER A 245 -17.38 -2.85 -5.51
N SER A 246 -16.77 -2.87 -4.34
CA SER A 246 -16.62 -4.08 -3.51
C SER A 246 -17.35 -3.99 -2.17
N VAL A 247 -17.54 -5.13 -1.52
CA VAL A 247 -18.27 -5.24 -0.24
C VAL A 247 -17.59 -4.47 0.91
N ASP A 248 -16.31 -4.17 0.82
CA ASP A 248 -15.56 -3.34 1.77
C ASP A 248 -15.68 -1.82 1.48
N ASN A 249 -16.61 -1.44 0.59
CA ASN A 249 -16.86 -0.06 0.15
C ASN A 249 -15.70 0.61 -0.60
N THR A 250 -14.78 -0.16 -1.18
CA THR A 250 -13.77 0.38 -2.08
C THR A 250 -14.30 0.42 -3.53
N MET A 251 -13.93 1.47 -4.27
CA MET A 251 -14.20 1.64 -5.70
C MET A 251 -12.89 1.87 -6.42
N ARG A 252 -12.50 0.94 -7.30
CA ARG A 252 -11.18 0.97 -7.94
C ARG A 252 -11.24 0.44 -9.36
N LEU A 253 -10.29 0.87 -10.17
CA LEU A 253 -9.97 0.18 -11.40
C LEU A 253 -9.01 -0.99 -11.07
N TYR A 254 -9.39 -2.18 -11.50
CA TYR A 254 -8.60 -3.41 -11.39
C TYR A 254 -8.18 -3.87 -12.78
N GLU A 255 -6.97 -4.39 -12.90
CA GLU A 255 -6.55 -5.22 -14.01
C GLU A 255 -6.79 -6.68 -13.61
N ILE A 256 -7.45 -7.46 -14.47
CA ILE A 256 -7.71 -8.89 -14.22
C ILE A 256 -6.81 -9.73 -15.12
N ASP A 257 -6.03 -10.61 -14.51
CA ASP A 257 -5.30 -11.66 -15.23
C ASP A 257 -6.29 -12.71 -15.75
N THR A 258 -6.47 -12.77 -17.05
CA THR A 258 -7.42 -13.67 -17.71
C THR A 258 -7.05 -15.15 -17.65
N ALA A 259 -5.84 -15.49 -17.23
CA ALA A 259 -5.40 -16.87 -17.04
C ALA A 259 -5.68 -17.38 -15.62
N THR A 260 -5.56 -16.52 -14.61
CA THR A 260 -5.65 -16.89 -13.19
C THR A 260 -6.88 -16.32 -12.50
N ALA A 261 -7.59 -15.39 -13.11
CA ALA A 261 -8.67 -14.57 -12.59
C ALA A 261 -8.21 -13.48 -11.58
N LYS A 262 -6.96 -13.44 -11.17
CA LYS A 262 -6.50 -12.52 -10.13
C LYS A 262 -6.72 -11.07 -10.54
N ALA A 263 -7.45 -10.31 -9.72
CA ALA A 263 -7.60 -8.87 -9.87
C ALA A 263 -6.49 -8.14 -9.09
N THR A 264 -5.84 -7.19 -9.74
CA THR A 264 -4.85 -6.31 -9.15
C THR A 264 -5.35 -4.88 -9.24
N ALA A 265 -5.46 -4.18 -8.11
CA ALA A 265 -5.85 -2.78 -8.12
C ALA A 265 -4.76 -1.94 -8.81
N VAL A 266 -5.13 -1.24 -9.87
CA VAL A 266 -4.23 -0.33 -10.60
C VAL A 266 -4.47 1.13 -10.24
N SER A 267 -5.63 1.44 -9.61
CA SER A 267 -5.92 2.78 -9.11
C SER A 267 -5.95 2.86 -7.59
N SER A 268 -5.82 4.07 -7.06
CA SER A 268 -6.22 4.40 -5.69
C SER A 268 -7.74 4.21 -5.52
N ASN A 269 -8.24 4.27 -4.27
CA ASN A 269 -9.68 4.22 -4.01
C ASN A 269 -10.36 5.48 -4.56
N SER A 270 -11.36 5.30 -5.42
CA SER A 270 -12.14 6.38 -6.03
C SER A 270 -13.30 6.80 -5.10
N GLN A 271 -13.68 8.08 -5.17
CA GLN A 271 -14.95 8.57 -4.61
C GLN A 271 -16.11 8.36 -5.57
N ALA A 272 -15.83 8.21 -6.86
CA ALA A 272 -16.82 8.05 -7.93
C ALA A 272 -16.96 6.58 -8.34
N GLN A 273 -18.21 6.20 -8.70
CA GLN A 273 -18.53 4.91 -9.32
C GLN A 273 -18.78 5.12 -10.81
N PHE A 274 -18.17 4.29 -11.63
CA PHE A 274 -18.33 4.29 -13.07
C PHE A 274 -18.93 2.98 -13.55
N LEU A 275 -19.89 3.09 -14.47
CA LEU A 275 -20.48 1.96 -15.20
C LEU A 275 -20.27 2.16 -16.71
N GLY A 276 -20.47 1.08 -17.48
CA GLY A 276 -20.27 1.10 -18.91
C GLY A 276 -18.88 1.57 -19.31
N ILE A 277 -17.83 1.19 -18.56
CA ILE A 277 -16.47 1.59 -18.93
C ILE A 277 -16.10 1.05 -20.30
N TYR A 278 -15.37 1.84 -21.07
CA TYR A 278 -14.86 1.44 -22.36
C TYR A 278 -13.51 2.09 -22.68
N PHE A 279 -12.86 1.53 -23.69
CA PHE A 279 -11.70 2.09 -24.36
C PHE A 279 -12.10 2.40 -25.78
N GLU A 280 -11.59 3.48 -26.35
CA GLU A 280 -11.86 3.79 -27.76
C GLU A 280 -11.26 2.69 -28.66
N ASN A 281 -12.10 2.06 -29.44
CA ASN A 281 -11.72 0.98 -30.35
C ASN A 281 -11.99 1.42 -31.80
N PRO A 282 -11.01 1.28 -32.69
CA PRO A 282 -11.20 1.63 -34.09
C PRO A 282 -12.13 0.63 -34.81
N VAL A 283 -12.67 1.05 -35.97
CA VAL A 283 -13.34 0.13 -36.87
C VAL A 283 -12.34 -0.87 -37.48
N ASN A 284 -12.79 -2.08 -37.83
CA ASN A 284 -11.89 -3.14 -38.32
C ASN A 284 -11.03 -2.75 -39.54
N ALA A 285 -11.50 -1.84 -40.40
CA ALA A 285 -10.79 -1.34 -41.59
C ALA A 285 -9.84 -0.15 -41.31
N ALA A 286 -9.91 0.45 -40.13
CA ALA A 286 -8.97 1.47 -39.72
C ALA A 286 -7.57 0.89 -39.45
N PRO A 287 -6.52 1.71 -39.44
CA PRO A 287 -5.17 1.22 -39.13
C PRO A 287 -5.04 0.58 -37.75
N ASP A 288 -4.13 -0.35 -37.58
CA ASP A 288 -3.68 -0.78 -36.24
C ASP A 288 -2.80 0.30 -35.60
N CYS A 289 -2.28 0.06 -34.41
CA CYS A 289 -1.38 1.00 -33.74
C CYS A 289 -0.03 1.14 -34.46
N VAL A 290 0.62 2.29 -34.29
CA VAL A 290 2.02 2.45 -34.64
C VAL A 290 2.86 1.59 -33.68
N THR A 291 4.02 1.10 -34.16
CA THR A 291 4.98 0.32 -33.36
C THR A 291 6.29 1.08 -33.17
N ASP A 292 7.18 0.57 -32.34
CA ASP A 292 8.50 1.17 -32.06
C ASP A 292 8.42 2.66 -31.66
N LEU A 293 7.35 3.04 -30.94
CA LEU A 293 7.12 4.42 -30.51
C LEU A 293 8.10 4.79 -29.41
N ALA A 294 8.96 5.74 -29.69
CA ALA A 294 9.97 6.24 -28.78
C ALA A 294 10.17 7.75 -28.90
N TYR A 295 10.42 8.42 -27.78
CA TYR A 295 10.91 9.79 -27.75
C TYR A 295 12.28 9.80 -27.08
N THR A 296 13.28 10.35 -27.75
CA THR A 296 14.66 10.39 -27.25
C THR A 296 15.11 11.85 -27.14
N SER A 297 15.54 12.24 -25.94
CA SER A 297 16.23 13.51 -25.69
C SER A 297 17.45 13.24 -24.81
N THR A 298 18.33 14.21 -24.61
CA THR A 298 19.55 14.06 -23.81
C THR A 298 19.62 15.06 -22.67
N GLY A 299 19.81 14.55 -21.44
CA GLY A 299 19.96 15.37 -20.24
C GLY A 299 18.73 16.26 -19.98
N ALA A 300 18.98 17.51 -19.65
CA ALA A 300 17.93 18.51 -19.37
C ALA A 300 17.33 19.15 -20.64
N ARG A 301 17.58 18.64 -21.82
CA ARG A 301 17.14 19.26 -23.07
C ARG A 301 15.66 19.05 -23.29
N ARG A 302 15.01 20.11 -23.86
CA ARG A 302 13.62 20.09 -24.32
C ARG A 302 13.46 19.54 -25.73
N GLU A 303 14.54 19.60 -26.52
CA GLU A 303 14.57 19.08 -27.88
C GLU A 303 14.83 17.58 -27.84
N GLY A 304 14.05 16.85 -28.60
CA GLY A 304 14.20 15.42 -28.77
C GLY A 304 13.68 14.94 -30.11
N THR A 305 13.74 13.66 -30.33
CA THR A 305 13.25 13.01 -31.54
C THR A 305 12.17 11.99 -31.19
N LEU A 306 10.98 12.18 -31.72
CA LEU A 306 9.92 11.18 -31.71
C LEU A 306 10.11 10.24 -32.90
N SER A 307 10.19 8.95 -32.67
CA SER A 307 10.27 7.94 -33.72
C SER A 307 9.22 6.86 -33.53
N PHE A 308 8.68 6.35 -34.62
CA PHE A 308 7.74 5.24 -34.63
C PHE A 308 7.65 4.64 -36.03
N ARG A 309 7.13 3.41 -36.11
CA ARG A 309 6.83 2.72 -37.37
C ARG A 309 5.35 2.74 -37.64
N MET A 310 4.96 3.13 -38.85
CA MET A 310 3.57 3.10 -39.30
C MET A 310 3.02 1.67 -39.30
N PRO A 311 1.72 1.47 -38.99
CA PRO A 311 1.10 0.15 -39.02
C PRO A 311 1.13 -0.48 -40.42
N GLU A 312 1.31 -1.79 -40.50
CA GLU A 312 1.25 -2.55 -41.75
C GLU A 312 -0.13 -3.19 -41.96
N LYS A 313 -0.93 -3.27 -40.89
CA LYS A 313 -2.24 -3.95 -40.87
C LYS A 313 -3.32 -3.04 -40.37
N THR A 314 -4.54 -3.34 -40.80
CA THR A 314 -5.73 -2.76 -40.19
C THR A 314 -5.94 -3.34 -38.78
N PHE A 315 -6.81 -2.67 -37.99
CA PHE A 315 -7.23 -3.18 -36.68
C PHE A 315 -7.84 -4.59 -36.80
N GLY A 316 -8.56 -4.90 -37.87
CA GLY A 316 -9.09 -6.23 -38.17
C GLY A 316 -8.05 -7.25 -38.70
N GLY A 317 -6.78 -6.86 -38.83
CA GLY A 317 -5.68 -7.76 -39.22
C GLY A 317 -5.40 -7.88 -40.73
N ALA A 318 -6.19 -7.23 -41.60
CA ALA A 318 -5.93 -7.18 -43.03
C ALA A 318 -4.71 -6.28 -43.35
N ALA A 319 -4.04 -6.53 -44.46
CA ALA A 319 -2.97 -5.63 -44.93
C ALA A 319 -3.53 -4.24 -45.23
N LEU A 320 -2.78 -3.19 -44.87
CA LEU A 320 -3.11 -1.81 -45.21
C LEU A 320 -2.68 -1.52 -46.65
N GLU A 321 -3.54 -0.85 -47.38
CA GLU A 321 -3.29 -0.36 -48.74
C GLU A 321 -3.37 1.16 -48.79
N GLY A 322 -2.56 1.75 -49.67
CA GLY A 322 -2.48 3.21 -49.84
C GLY A 322 -1.71 3.91 -48.73
N THR A 323 -1.79 5.23 -48.72
CA THR A 323 -1.10 6.08 -47.75
C THR A 323 -1.98 6.36 -46.55
N LEU A 324 -1.31 6.56 -45.42
CA LEU A 324 -1.90 6.87 -44.13
C LEU A 324 -1.56 8.30 -43.71
N ASN A 325 -2.41 8.89 -42.89
CA ASN A 325 -2.02 10.05 -42.10
C ASN A 325 -1.68 9.62 -40.71
N VAL A 326 -0.98 10.47 -39.96
CA VAL A 326 -0.72 10.25 -38.55
C VAL A 326 -0.89 11.53 -37.77
N ARG A 327 -1.71 11.48 -36.72
CA ARG A 327 -1.90 12.56 -35.78
C ARG A 327 -1.05 12.29 -34.54
N ILE A 328 -0.29 13.29 -34.12
CA ILE A 328 0.55 13.30 -32.93
C ILE A 328 -0.04 14.34 -31.99
N ALA A 329 -0.67 13.91 -30.91
CA ALA A 329 -1.22 14.77 -29.88
C ALA A 329 -0.26 14.77 -28.68
N ILE A 330 0.04 15.93 -28.15
CA ILE A 330 0.94 16.13 -27.02
C ILE A 330 0.17 16.92 -25.98
N GLU A 331 0.16 16.46 -24.74
CA GLU A 331 -0.57 17.14 -23.67
C GLU A 331 -0.03 18.57 -23.48
N GLY A 332 -0.94 19.55 -23.57
CA GLY A 332 -0.60 20.98 -23.43
C GLY A 332 0.11 21.63 -24.64
N VAL A 333 0.21 20.91 -25.77
CA VAL A 333 0.85 21.41 -27.01
C VAL A 333 -0.10 21.14 -28.19
N ASP A 334 -0.05 22.01 -29.22
CA ASP A 334 -0.82 21.80 -30.44
C ASP A 334 -0.47 20.46 -31.12
N SER A 335 -1.51 19.76 -31.62
CA SER A 335 -1.30 18.48 -32.29
C SER A 335 -0.67 18.69 -33.68
N VAL A 336 0.22 17.76 -34.03
CA VAL A 336 0.88 17.72 -35.35
C VAL A 336 0.25 16.63 -36.20
N THR A 337 -0.05 16.92 -37.45
CA THR A 337 -0.52 15.92 -38.44
C THR A 337 0.49 15.80 -39.59
N ILE A 338 0.83 14.57 -39.90
CA ILE A 338 1.72 14.22 -41.02
C ILE A 338 0.91 13.34 -41.97
N SER A 339 0.92 13.66 -43.25
CA SER A 339 0.14 12.92 -44.26
C SER A 339 1.03 12.18 -45.24
N GLY A 340 0.44 11.19 -45.94
CA GLY A 340 1.09 10.50 -47.04
C GLY A 340 2.17 9.49 -46.66
N LYS A 341 2.05 8.87 -45.46
CA LYS A 341 2.97 7.85 -44.99
C LYS A 341 2.58 6.46 -45.47
N ASN A 342 3.57 5.66 -45.87
CA ASN A 342 3.32 4.30 -46.29
C ASN A 342 3.20 3.33 -45.10
N PRO A 343 2.40 2.25 -45.21
CA PRO A 343 2.44 1.18 -44.23
C PRO A 343 3.86 0.67 -43.97
N GLY A 344 4.25 0.48 -42.72
CA GLY A 344 5.58 0.03 -42.31
C GLY A 344 6.68 1.09 -42.35
N GLU A 345 6.39 2.32 -42.79
CA GLU A 345 7.39 3.41 -42.87
C GLU A 345 7.86 3.84 -41.47
N LEU A 346 9.17 3.99 -41.30
CA LEU A 346 9.75 4.58 -40.09
C LEU A 346 9.63 6.12 -40.17
N VAL A 347 8.92 6.69 -39.22
CA VAL A 347 8.78 8.16 -39.10
C VAL A 347 9.72 8.64 -37.99
N SER A 348 10.43 9.72 -38.23
CA SER A 348 11.29 10.41 -37.27
C SER A 348 11.02 11.89 -37.31
N LEU A 349 10.64 12.49 -36.19
CA LEU A 349 10.20 13.87 -36.09
C LEU A 349 10.93 14.57 -34.93
N PRO A 350 11.67 15.66 -35.17
CA PRO A 350 12.14 16.49 -34.09
C PRO A 350 10.98 17.20 -33.38
N LEU A 351 10.96 17.15 -32.06
CA LEU A 351 9.99 17.81 -31.21
C LEU A 351 10.68 18.57 -30.08
N THR A 352 10.12 19.72 -29.74
CA THR A 352 10.46 20.46 -28.51
C THR A 352 9.30 20.37 -27.56
N LEU A 353 9.52 19.80 -26.38
CA LEU A 353 8.49 19.58 -25.38
C LEU A 353 8.71 20.50 -24.16
N PRO A 354 7.63 20.87 -23.43
CA PRO A 354 7.76 21.59 -22.18
C PRO A 354 8.45 20.75 -21.11
N ASP A 355 9.06 21.40 -20.11
CA ASP A 355 9.59 20.69 -18.94
C ASP A 355 8.47 19.98 -18.16
N GLY A 356 8.82 18.86 -17.58
CA GLY A 356 7.91 18.03 -16.82
C GLY A 356 7.53 16.74 -17.53
N THR A 357 6.50 16.07 -17.05
CA THR A 357 6.00 14.85 -17.68
C THR A 357 5.20 15.20 -18.93
N ALA A 358 5.64 14.73 -20.09
CA ALA A 358 4.92 14.85 -21.34
C ALA A 358 4.30 13.51 -21.75
N ARG A 359 3.04 13.54 -22.19
CA ARG A 359 2.35 12.41 -22.81
C ARG A 359 2.17 12.70 -24.30
N ILE A 360 2.63 11.76 -25.11
CA ILE A 360 2.53 11.81 -26.56
C ILE A 360 1.63 10.67 -27.02
N VAL A 361 0.59 11.00 -27.76
CA VAL A 361 -0.34 10.03 -28.34
C VAL A 361 -0.19 10.08 -29.85
N VAL A 362 0.07 8.94 -30.47
CA VAL A 362 0.24 8.80 -31.91
C VAL A 362 -0.89 7.92 -32.45
N THR A 363 -1.63 8.45 -33.43
CA THR A 363 -2.77 7.77 -34.05
C THR A 363 -2.63 7.84 -35.56
N ALA A 364 -2.53 6.69 -36.20
CA ALA A 364 -2.62 6.62 -37.67
C ALA A 364 -4.08 6.64 -38.10
N ASP A 365 -4.39 7.24 -39.27
CA ASP A 365 -5.73 7.22 -39.86
C ASP A 365 -5.68 6.92 -41.36
N ASN A 366 -6.80 6.46 -41.87
CA ASN A 366 -7.08 6.31 -43.29
C ASN A 366 -8.50 6.77 -43.61
N ALA A 367 -8.96 6.65 -44.83
CA ALA A 367 -10.32 7.04 -45.24
C ALA A 367 -11.45 6.27 -44.53
N LYS A 368 -11.15 5.22 -43.76
CA LYS A 368 -12.12 4.43 -42.99
C LYS A 368 -12.23 4.83 -41.54
N GLY A 369 -11.26 5.60 -41.03
CA GLY A 369 -11.29 6.12 -39.67
C GLY A 369 -9.93 6.15 -38.99
N TYR A 370 -9.95 6.62 -37.74
CA TYR A 370 -8.79 6.64 -36.87
C TYR A 370 -8.45 5.23 -36.39
N GLY A 371 -7.16 4.95 -36.35
CA GLY A 371 -6.62 3.68 -35.88
C GLY A 371 -6.46 3.62 -34.36
N LEU A 372 -5.90 2.49 -33.91
CA LEU A 372 -5.59 2.30 -32.50
C LEU A 372 -4.47 3.23 -32.07
N GLN A 373 -4.64 3.89 -30.93
CA GLN A 373 -3.68 4.83 -30.38
C GLN A 373 -2.46 4.12 -29.78
N SER A 374 -1.27 4.65 -30.06
CA SER A 374 -0.07 4.32 -29.29
C SER A 374 0.30 5.51 -28.41
N ARG A 375 0.86 5.23 -27.23
CA ARG A 375 1.18 6.28 -26.26
C ARG A 375 2.58 6.08 -25.72
N VAL A 376 3.23 7.21 -25.45
CA VAL A 376 4.50 7.25 -24.73
C VAL A 376 4.44 8.36 -23.69
N LYS A 377 4.95 8.07 -22.50
CA LYS A 377 5.12 9.03 -21.43
C LYS A 377 6.64 9.25 -21.25
N THR A 378 7.08 10.49 -21.24
CA THR A 378 8.48 10.85 -21.06
C THR A 378 8.63 11.98 -20.06
N GLN A 379 9.72 12.00 -19.33
CA GLN A 379 10.10 13.15 -18.53
C GLN A 379 11.04 14.02 -19.34
N VAL A 380 10.74 15.30 -19.43
CA VAL A 380 11.51 16.31 -20.14
C VAL A 380 12.10 17.28 -19.14
N GLY A 381 13.38 17.68 -19.32
CA GLY A 381 14.08 18.49 -18.34
C GLY A 381 14.53 17.70 -17.13
N VAL A 382 14.74 18.39 -16.00
CA VAL A 382 15.20 17.77 -14.76
C VAL A 382 14.03 17.18 -13.99
N ASP A 383 14.15 15.92 -13.58
CA ASP A 383 13.15 15.19 -12.80
C ASP A 383 13.47 15.24 -11.30
N GLN A 384 12.45 15.18 -10.47
CA GLN A 384 12.61 15.07 -9.02
C GLN A 384 13.36 13.77 -8.69
N PRO A 385 14.43 13.78 -7.88
CA PRO A 385 15.23 12.60 -7.65
C PRO A 385 14.48 11.50 -6.90
N MET A 386 14.88 10.26 -7.12
CA MET A 386 14.56 9.15 -6.22
C MET A 386 15.31 9.30 -4.90
N PRO A 387 14.92 8.62 -3.80
CA PRO A 387 15.66 8.59 -2.56
C PRO A 387 17.10 8.12 -2.76
N ALA A 388 18.02 8.61 -1.92
CA ALA A 388 19.39 8.08 -1.85
C ALA A 388 19.35 6.58 -1.52
N GLU A 389 20.26 5.82 -2.12
CA GLU A 389 20.33 4.36 -1.94
C GLU A 389 21.52 3.97 -1.04
N ASN A 390 21.46 2.78 -0.46
CA ASN A 390 22.56 2.19 0.33
C ASN A 390 23.07 3.12 1.43
N VAL A 391 22.18 3.88 2.06
CA VAL A 391 22.54 4.77 3.17
C VAL A 391 23.06 3.93 4.33
N SER A 392 24.34 4.09 4.67
CA SER A 392 25.03 3.25 5.65
C SER A 392 25.87 4.08 6.60
N LEU A 393 25.66 3.85 7.89
CA LEU A 393 26.43 4.44 8.97
C LEU A 393 27.40 3.39 9.57
N ARG A 394 28.69 3.71 9.60
CA ARG A 394 29.74 2.84 10.14
C ARG A 394 30.56 3.58 11.19
N VAL A 395 31.05 2.84 12.17
CA VAL A 395 31.95 3.35 13.20
C VAL A 395 33.29 2.63 13.07
N ASP A 396 34.36 3.42 12.96
CA ASP A 396 35.72 2.91 12.94
C ASP A 396 36.59 3.81 13.83
N GLY A 397 37.31 3.21 14.79
CA GLY A 397 38.17 3.94 15.73
C GLY A 397 37.48 5.02 16.58
N GLY A 398 36.15 4.92 16.78
CA GLY A 398 35.35 5.90 17.52
C GLY A 398 34.80 7.05 16.70
N GLU A 399 35.12 7.13 15.41
CA GLU A 399 34.55 8.07 14.45
C GLU A 399 33.45 7.40 13.61
N ALA A 400 32.37 8.13 13.38
CA ALA A 400 31.30 7.65 12.53
C ALA A 400 31.41 8.25 11.11
N THR A 401 31.19 7.40 10.12
CA THR A 401 31.11 7.73 8.71
C THR A 401 29.77 7.32 8.14
N LEU A 402 29.05 8.26 7.59
CA LEU A 402 27.82 8.06 6.81
C LEU A 402 28.17 8.06 5.32
N SER A 403 27.65 7.10 4.56
CA SER A 403 27.79 7.05 3.11
C SER A 403 26.49 6.63 2.44
N TRP A 404 26.31 7.03 1.19
CA TRP A 404 25.15 6.67 0.38
C TRP A 404 25.49 6.66 -1.11
N THR A 405 24.60 6.08 -1.89
CA THR A 405 24.67 6.08 -3.35
C THR A 405 23.70 7.12 -3.90
N ALA A 406 24.17 7.97 -4.82
CA ALA A 406 23.34 8.93 -5.51
C ALA A 406 22.27 8.23 -6.37
N PRO A 407 21.00 8.69 -6.39
CA PRO A 407 20.02 8.18 -7.34
C PRO A 407 20.44 8.53 -8.77
N THR A 408 20.32 7.57 -9.67
CA THR A 408 20.68 7.72 -11.08
C THR A 408 19.50 8.12 -11.96
N ALA A 409 18.28 8.03 -11.43
CA ALA A 409 17.05 8.39 -12.12
C ALA A 409 16.10 9.14 -11.20
N GLY A 410 15.23 9.95 -11.78
CA GLY A 410 14.17 10.65 -11.08
C GLY A 410 12.92 9.80 -10.86
N LYS A 411 11.94 10.38 -10.15
CA LYS A 411 10.66 9.77 -9.80
C LYS A 411 9.87 9.27 -11.01
N ASN A 412 10.00 9.95 -12.15
CA ASN A 412 9.37 9.60 -13.41
C ASN A 412 10.34 8.89 -14.36
N GLY A 413 11.51 8.48 -13.87
CA GLY A 413 12.56 7.85 -14.64
C GLY A 413 13.42 8.81 -15.46
N GLY A 414 13.24 10.13 -15.28
CA GLY A 414 13.96 11.17 -16.02
C GLY A 414 15.33 11.51 -15.47
N TYR A 415 15.98 12.47 -16.12
CA TYR A 415 17.29 12.99 -15.75
C TYR A 415 17.24 13.77 -14.43
N VAL A 416 18.15 13.50 -13.51
CA VAL A 416 18.12 14.11 -12.17
C VAL A 416 19.00 15.35 -12.02
N GLY A 417 19.86 15.66 -12.99
CA GLY A 417 20.74 16.82 -12.94
C GLY A 417 21.76 16.76 -11.79
N ASN A 418 22.09 17.94 -11.29
CA ASN A 418 22.98 18.08 -10.15
C ASN A 418 22.21 17.84 -8.85
N LEU A 419 22.71 16.92 -8.03
CA LEU A 419 22.09 16.57 -6.76
C LEU A 419 22.77 17.28 -5.59
N THR A 420 21.98 17.68 -4.62
CA THR A 420 22.42 18.07 -3.29
C THR A 420 21.73 17.19 -2.25
N TYR A 421 22.35 17.07 -1.08
CA TYR A 421 21.82 16.24 0.00
C TYR A 421 21.69 17.03 1.28
N ARG A 422 20.51 16.93 1.87
CA ARG A 422 20.29 17.35 3.25
C ARG A 422 20.42 16.12 4.16
N VAL A 423 21.28 16.25 5.19
CA VAL A 423 21.53 15.17 6.14
C VAL A 423 21.10 15.60 7.52
N GLU A 424 20.17 14.86 8.10
CA GLU A 424 19.59 15.12 9.40
C GLU A 424 19.78 13.94 10.35
N ARG A 425 20.26 14.21 11.55
CA ARG A 425 20.39 13.20 12.61
C ARG A 425 19.03 12.95 13.28
N ASN A 426 18.86 11.79 13.90
CA ASN A 426 17.60 11.38 14.53
C ASN A 426 17.13 12.27 15.70
N ASP A 427 17.96 13.21 16.17
CA ASP A 427 17.55 14.25 17.15
C ASP A 427 17.10 15.57 16.46
N GLY A 428 16.92 15.58 15.15
CA GLY A 428 16.48 16.73 14.37
C GLY A 428 17.58 17.71 13.99
N VAL A 429 18.83 17.43 14.33
CA VAL A 429 19.95 18.31 13.98
C VAL A 429 20.39 18.06 12.54
N VAL A 430 20.36 19.10 11.74
CA VAL A 430 20.88 19.08 10.37
C VAL A 430 22.40 19.19 10.40
N VAL A 431 23.10 18.15 9.95
CA VAL A 431 24.57 18.11 9.91
C VAL A 431 25.13 18.55 8.55
N ALA A 432 24.31 18.52 7.51
CA ALA A 432 24.60 19.09 6.20
C ALA A 432 23.29 19.53 5.55
N GLU A 433 23.21 20.78 5.06
CA GLU A 433 21.98 21.35 4.50
C GLU A 433 21.88 21.09 2.98
N ALA A 434 22.99 21.18 2.25
CA ALA A 434 23.02 21.03 0.79
C ALA A 434 24.42 20.58 0.32
N THR A 435 24.91 19.45 0.84
CA THR A 435 26.18 18.90 0.40
C THR A 435 26.04 18.21 -0.95
N THR A 436 27.07 18.26 -1.77
CA THR A 436 27.22 17.48 -3.02
C THR A 436 27.96 16.16 -2.79
N GLU A 437 28.56 16.00 -1.62
CA GLU A 437 29.28 14.79 -1.23
C GLU A 437 28.29 13.63 -0.99
N THR A 438 28.73 12.42 -1.21
CA THR A 438 27.99 11.19 -0.93
C THR A 438 28.52 10.44 0.29
N SER A 439 29.36 11.12 1.07
CA SER A 439 29.90 10.60 2.33
C SER A 439 30.23 11.77 3.28
N LEU A 440 29.94 11.56 4.56
CA LEU A 440 30.32 12.46 5.65
C LEU A 440 31.09 11.70 6.72
N THR A 441 32.22 12.22 7.16
CA THR A 441 33.09 11.61 8.18
C THR A 441 33.18 12.46 9.44
N GLY A 442 33.70 11.89 10.53
CA GLY A 442 33.87 12.60 11.80
C GLY A 442 32.56 12.94 12.49
N LEU A 443 31.49 12.20 12.21
CA LEU A 443 30.19 12.42 12.80
C LEU A 443 30.19 12.05 14.27
N GLN A 444 29.63 12.92 15.09
CA GLN A 444 29.62 12.81 16.53
C GLN A 444 28.24 12.42 17.07
N LYS A 445 28.23 11.85 18.28
CA LYS A 445 27.03 11.63 19.06
C LYS A 445 26.19 12.93 19.12
N GLY A 446 24.88 12.78 18.93
CA GLY A 446 23.90 13.82 19.20
C GLY A 446 23.33 13.78 20.60
N LYS A 447 22.04 14.11 20.70
CA LYS A 447 21.28 14.01 21.94
C LYS A 447 21.21 12.57 22.44
N TYR A 448 21.10 11.59 21.53
CA TYR A 448 20.91 10.18 21.84
C TYR A 448 22.16 9.35 21.56
N SER A 449 22.39 8.30 22.35
CA SER A 449 23.46 7.34 22.08
C SER A 449 23.14 6.50 20.82
N LEU A 450 21.89 6.04 20.66
CA LEU A 450 21.43 5.44 19.43
C LEU A 450 21.35 6.52 18.35
N THR A 451 22.19 6.41 17.35
CA THR A 451 22.34 7.43 16.31
C THR A 451 22.02 6.83 14.96
N GLU A 452 21.22 7.53 14.18
CA GLU A 452 20.91 7.27 12.78
C GLU A 452 20.76 8.60 12.04
N TYR A 453 20.87 8.57 10.72
CA TYR A 453 20.76 9.74 9.86
C TYR A 453 19.75 9.53 8.75
N LYS A 454 19.05 10.60 8.39
CA LYS A 454 18.21 10.70 7.21
C LYS A 454 18.93 11.49 6.14
N VAL A 455 18.99 10.93 4.94
CA VAL A 455 19.59 11.57 3.75
C VAL A 455 18.47 11.86 2.77
N THR A 456 18.31 13.14 2.43
CA THR A 456 17.31 13.62 1.47
C THR A 456 18.02 14.16 0.25
N ALA A 457 17.91 13.50 -0.89
CA ALA A 457 18.40 13.98 -2.17
C ALA A 457 17.46 15.07 -2.71
N ALA A 458 18.01 16.14 -3.28
CA ALA A 458 17.26 17.24 -3.87
C ALA A 458 17.97 17.80 -5.11
N ASN A 459 17.18 18.38 -6.00
CA ASN A 459 17.61 19.16 -7.14
C ASN A 459 16.63 20.33 -7.38
N GLU A 460 16.76 21.03 -8.51
CA GLU A 460 15.89 22.17 -8.86
C GLU A 460 14.41 21.79 -9.06
N SER A 461 14.10 20.50 -9.31
CA SER A 461 12.74 19.99 -9.49
C SER A 461 12.09 19.52 -8.17
N GLY A 462 12.86 19.52 -7.06
CA GLY A 462 12.34 19.17 -5.73
C GLY A 462 13.22 18.19 -4.96
N ALA A 463 12.70 17.77 -3.82
CA ALA A 463 13.37 16.84 -2.91
C ALA A 463 12.70 15.47 -2.91
N ALA A 464 13.51 14.42 -2.84
CA ALA A 464 13.05 13.05 -2.65
C ALA A 464 12.50 12.84 -1.21
N SER A 465 11.87 11.69 -0.95
CA SER A 465 11.68 11.21 0.42
C SER A 465 13.04 10.86 1.04
N ALA A 466 13.16 11.09 2.35
CA ALA A 466 14.39 10.78 3.07
C ALA A 466 14.64 9.27 3.12
N ALA A 467 15.87 8.85 2.91
CA ALA A 467 16.36 7.51 3.17
C ALA A 467 17.09 7.49 4.52
N THR A 468 16.85 6.47 5.33
CA THR A 468 17.40 6.36 6.68
C THR A 468 18.54 5.32 6.71
N SER A 469 19.62 5.65 7.41
CA SER A 469 20.74 4.73 7.64
C SER A 469 20.36 3.60 8.61
N ASN A 470 21.25 2.60 8.74
CA ASN A 470 21.27 1.78 9.93
C ASN A 470 21.58 2.63 11.17
N SER A 471 21.21 2.14 12.36
CA SER A 471 21.55 2.75 13.63
C SER A 471 22.89 2.21 14.15
N VAL A 472 23.63 3.05 14.86
CA VAL A 472 24.83 2.65 15.63
C VAL A 472 24.80 3.34 17.01
N ILE A 473 25.57 2.83 17.95
CA ILE A 473 25.70 3.47 19.27
C ILE A 473 26.94 4.36 19.26
N LEU A 474 26.77 5.64 19.58
CA LEU A 474 27.84 6.63 19.68
C LEU A 474 27.88 7.26 21.07
N GLY A 475 29.09 7.69 21.48
CA GLY A 475 29.40 8.40 22.72
C GLY A 475 29.68 7.50 23.89
N ASP A 476 30.01 8.13 25.04
CA ASP A 476 30.42 7.44 26.25
C ASP A 476 29.26 6.69 26.89
N ALA A 477 29.54 5.54 27.43
CA ALA A 477 28.59 4.72 28.16
C ALA A 477 28.52 5.10 29.63
N LEU A 478 27.32 5.12 30.20
CA LEU A 478 27.09 5.30 31.62
C LEU A 478 27.56 4.05 32.43
N ALA A 479 28.09 4.28 33.60
CA ALA A 479 28.53 3.19 34.45
C ALA A 479 27.36 2.36 35.00
N MET A 480 27.60 1.07 35.24
CA MET A 480 26.67 0.23 36.00
C MET A 480 26.88 0.43 37.52
N PRO A 481 25.85 0.30 38.37
CA PRO A 481 24.45 0.04 38.00
C PRO A 481 23.78 1.30 37.39
N PHE A 482 23.17 1.11 36.22
CA PHE A 482 22.30 2.13 35.62
C PHE A 482 20.90 2.00 36.23
N LYS A 483 20.27 3.13 36.57
CA LYS A 483 18.90 3.19 37.10
C LYS A 483 18.13 4.32 36.49
N GLU A 484 16.85 4.09 36.25
CA GLU A 484 15.86 5.09 35.82
C GLU A 484 14.55 4.83 36.57
N SER A 485 14.16 5.74 37.45
CA SER A 485 12.96 5.65 38.28
C SER A 485 11.87 6.61 37.88
N PHE A 486 12.12 7.47 36.89
CA PHE A 486 11.17 8.47 36.39
C PHE A 486 10.62 9.44 37.47
N ASP A 487 11.34 9.62 38.56
CA ASP A 487 10.93 10.42 39.68
C ASP A 487 10.41 11.80 39.30
N GLY A 488 9.29 12.23 39.90
CA GLY A 488 8.63 13.45 39.54
C GLY A 488 8.02 13.51 38.16
N GLY A 489 7.84 12.34 37.50
CA GLY A 489 7.25 12.20 36.16
C GLY A 489 8.19 12.65 35.05
N THR A 490 9.50 12.56 35.25
CA THR A 490 10.52 12.94 34.26
C THR A 490 11.58 11.88 34.09
N CYS A 491 12.14 11.76 32.87
CA CYS A 491 13.32 10.93 32.65
C CYS A 491 14.56 11.58 33.25
N GLN A 492 15.30 10.88 34.07
CA GLN A 492 16.58 11.31 34.63
C GLN A 492 17.70 11.25 33.59
N HIS A 493 17.55 10.39 32.59
CA HIS A 493 18.50 10.20 31.50
C HIS A 493 17.84 10.50 30.14
N THR A 494 18.66 10.66 29.11
CA THR A 494 18.16 10.96 27.77
C THR A 494 17.89 9.69 26.99
N TRP A 495 16.64 9.30 26.92
CA TRP A 495 16.16 8.17 26.15
C TRP A 495 15.87 8.55 24.70
N CYS A 496 16.17 7.64 23.76
CA CYS A 496 15.77 7.76 22.37
C CYS A 496 14.41 7.09 22.17
N VAL A 497 13.41 7.84 21.73
CA VAL A 497 12.10 7.29 21.34
C VAL A 497 12.07 7.19 19.83
N GLY A 498 11.86 5.97 19.29
CA GLY A 498 11.73 5.76 17.85
C GLY A 498 10.40 6.27 17.31
N THR A 499 10.41 6.73 16.12
CA THR A 499 9.46 7.15 15.09
C THR A 499 8.06 7.72 15.43
N ALA A 500 7.47 7.49 16.59
CA ALA A 500 6.19 8.07 16.95
C ALA A 500 6.37 8.93 18.21
N TRP A 501 6.37 10.23 18.01
CA TRP A 501 6.30 11.22 19.08
C TRP A 501 5.09 10.90 19.94
N ASP A 502 5.25 10.95 21.27
CA ASP A 502 4.22 10.70 22.29
C ASP A 502 3.83 9.24 22.56
N THR A 503 4.53 8.25 22.00
CA THR A 503 4.23 6.84 22.31
C THR A 503 4.82 6.39 23.65
N PHE A 504 5.93 7.02 24.11
CA PHE A 504 6.47 6.83 25.46
C PHE A 504 6.55 8.17 26.17
N THR A 505 5.79 8.33 27.23
CA THR A 505 5.71 9.58 27.98
C THR A 505 5.98 9.33 29.46
N ALA A 506 6.97 10.02 30.02
CA ALA A 506 7.17 10.05 31.46
C ALA A 506 6.11 10.94 32.11
N GLY A 507 5.58 10.51 33.24
CA GLY A 507 4.53 11.22 33.95
C GLY A 507 4.07 10.47 35.19
N ASN A 508 2.95 10.92 35.75
CA ASN A 508 2.26 10.29 36.85
C ASN A 508 0.90 9.82 36.38
N ASP A 509 0.51 8.60 36.74
CA ASP A 509 -0.88 8.19 36.57
C ASP A 509 -1.61 8.23 37.93
N PRO A 510 -2.64 9.09 38.08
CA PRO A 510 -3.36 9.20 39.35
C PRO A 510 -4.16 7.94 39.73
N LYS A 511 -4.30 6.98 38.80
CA LYS A 511 -5.01 5.72 39.05
C LYS A 511 -4.10 4.57 39.44
N THR A 512 -2.81 4.68 39.17
CA THR A 512 -1.78 3.73 39.54
C THR A 512 -0.74 4.42 40.39
N GLN A 513 -0.48 3.87 41.57
CA GLN A 513 0.74 4.28 42.31
C GLN A 513 1.93 3.73 41.53
N ASP A 514 3.01 4.50 41.50
CA ASP A 514 4.29 4.00 40.98
C ASP A 514 4.79 2.76 41.72
N ALA A 515 5.77 2.06 41.17
CA ALA A 515 6.24 0.80 41.75
C ALA A 515 7.08 0.98 43.02
N ASP A 516 7.70 2.13 43.22
CA ASP A 516 8.63 2.40 44.34
C ASP A 516 8.16 3.45 45.35
N GLY A 517 7.02 4.11 45.08
CA GLY A 517 6.43 5.10 45.96
C GLY A 517 7.04 6.50 45.84
N THR A 518 7.83 6.77 44.80
CA THR A 518 8.52 8.05 44.54
C THR A 518 7.77 9.01 43.65
N SER A 519 6.63 8.63 43.09
CA SER A 519 5.78 9.33 42.13
C SER A 519 6.45 9.58 40.77
N GLY A 520 6.39 8.63 39.89
CA GLY A 520 6.83 8.72 38.49
C GLY A 520 6.87 7.38 37.79
N LEU A 521 6.56 7.37 36.54
CA LEU A 521 6.60 6.19 35.68
C LEU A 521 6.75 6.62 34.23
N ILE A 522 7.05 5.69 33.34
CA ILE A 522 6.92 5.92 31.89
C ILE A 522 5.77 5.09 31.34
N SER A 523 4.98 5.71 30.50
CA SER A 523 3.83 5.06 29.85
C SER A 523 4.09 4.85 28.37
N PHE A 524 3.86 3.62 27.88
CA PHE A 524 3.64 3.38 26.46
C PHE A 524 2.17 3.69 26.16
N CYS A 525 1.95 4.73 25.36
CA CYS A 525 0.61 5.15 24.94
C CYS A 525 0.05 4.20 23.90
N CYS A 526 -0.93 3.37 24.29
CA CYS A 526 -1.66 2.51 23.37
C CYS A 526 -2.95 3.16 22.85
N TYR A 527 -3.44 4.18 23.55
CA TYR A 527 -4.69 4.88 23.25
C TYR A 527 -4.47 6.38 23.19
N SER A 528 -4.38 6.92 22.00
CA SER A 528 -4.44 8.36 21.74
C SER A 528 -4.88 8.64 20.31
N THR A 529 -5.28 9.87 20.01
CA THR A 529 -5.65 10.29 18.65
C THR A 529 -4.48 10.19 17.66
N ASN A 530 -3.24 10.13 18.17
CA ASN A 530 -2.02 10.09 17.36
C ASN A 530 -1.41 8.67 17.27
N VAL A 531 -1.99 7.69 17.96
CA VAL A 531 -1.52 6.30 17.97
C VAL A 531 -2.60 5.42 17.34
N ALA A 532 -2.33 4.88 16.17
CA ALA A 532 -3.24 3.95 15.50
C ALA A 532 -3.03 2.51 16.00
N LYS A 533 -4.07 1.68 15.88
CA LYS A 533 -3.94 0.24 16.08
C LYS A 533 -2.83 -0.32 15.19
N GLY A 534 -1.96 -1.17 15.76
CA GLY A 534 -0.79 -1.71 15.09
C GLY A 534 0.45 -0.81 15.15
N THR A 535 0.38 0.35 15.82
CA THR A 535 1.58 1.20 16.02
C THR A 535 2.63 0.46 16.82
N VAL A 536 3.85 0.44 16.29
CA VAL A 536 5.04 -0.09 16.96
C VAL A 536 5.99 1.07 17.23
N SER A 537 6.43 1.22 18.48
CA SER A 537 7.44 2.19 18.88
C SER A 537 8.44 1.59 19.84
N THR A 538 9.65 2.12 19.86
CA THR A 538 10.72 1.60 20.71
C THR A 538 11.35 2.74 21.48
N ILE A 539 11.51 2.56 22.79
CA ILE A 539 12.33 3.46 23.62
C ILE A 539 13.66 2.80 23.92
N VAL A 540 14.76 3.53 23.75
CA VAL A 540 16.13 3.03 23.88
C VAL A 540 16.87 3.82 24.93
N SER A 541 17.52 3.15 25.85
CA SER A 541 18.35 3.77 26.90
C SER A 541 19.56 4.50 26.32
N PRO A 542 20.19 5.41 27.08
CA PRO A 542 21.58 5.79 26.80
C PRO A 542 22.50 4.55 26.80
N ALA A 543 23.70 4.71 26.23
CA ALA A 543 24.70 3.65 26.29
C ALA A 543 25.11 3.35 27.73
N ILE A 544 25.25 2.07 28.06
CA ILE A 544 25.58 1.56 29.40
C ILE A 544 26.81 0.66 29.30
N ALA A 545 27.77 0.86 30.18
CA ALA A 545 29.03 0.11 30.22
C ALA A 545 28.81 -1.28 30.83
N VAL A 546 28.15 -2.17 30.13
CA VAL A 546 27.94 -3.58 30.55
C VAL A 546 29.25 -4.36 30.52
N GLY A 547 30.12 -4.06 29.55
CA GLY A 547 31.52 -4.54 29.52
C GLY A 547 31.72 -6.06 29.50
N GLY A 548 30.75 -6.82 29.00
CA GLY A 548 30.78 -8.28 28.96
C GLY A 548 30.61 -8.96 30.33
N GLN A 549 30.28 -8.20 31.39
CA GLN A 549 29.94 -8.75 32.71
C GLN A 549 28.56 -9.40 32.64
N GLN A 550 28.30 -10.34 33.53
CA GLN A 550 26.96 -10.85 33.74
C GLN A 550 26.10 -9.70 34.30
N ALA A 551 25.12 -9.29 33.54
CA ALA A 551 24.20 -8.24 33.91
C ALA A 551 22.77 -8.61 33.58
N TYR A 552 21.83 -7.88 34.16
CA TYR A 552 20.41 -8.09 33.98
C TYR A 552 19.72 -6.77 33.63
N PHE A 553 18.77 -6.85 32.70
CA PHE A 553 17.81 -5.78 32.43
C PHE A 553 16.59 -6.00 33.31
N ASN A 554 16.42 -5.15 34.29
CA ASN A 554 15.38 -5.21 35.31
C ASN A 554 14.40 -4.05 35.14
N PHE A 555 13.11 -4.31 35.29
CA PHE A 555 12.07 -3.28 35.27
C PHE A 555 10.76 -3.82 35.83
N SER A 556 9.83 -2.92 36.18
CA SER A 556 8.48 -3.24 36.61
C SER A 556 7.45 -2.83 35.56
N VAL A 557 6.44 -3.66 35.34
CA VAL A 557 5.30 -3.37 34.46
C VAL A 557 4.01 -3.43 35.26
N TYR A 558 3.13 -2.46 35.08
CA TYR A 558 1.80 -2.49 35.66
C TYR A 558 0.84 -3.19 34.71
N HIS A 559 0.22 -4.27 35.20
CA HIS A 559 -0.78 -5.04 34.48
C HIS A 559 -2.19 -4.60 34.81
N TYR A 560 -3.07 -4.64 33.84
CA TYR A 560 -4.50 -4.48 34.01
C TYR A 560 -5.24 -5.75 33.58
N SER A 561 -6.02 -6.36 34.47
CA SER A 561 -6.93 -7.45 34.11
C SER A 561 -8.34 -6.92 33.84
N GLY A 562 -8.97 -7.40 32.77
CA GLY A 562 -10.41 -7.21 32.55
C GLY A 562 -10.81 -6.26 31.44
N THR A 563 -11.52 -5.42 31.23
CA THR A 563 -12.42 -4.60 30.43
C THR A 563 -12.03 -4.35 28.97
N PHE A 564 -10.80 -4.49 28.57
CA PHE A 564 -10.37 -4.37 27.15
C PHE A 564 -9.28 -5.41 26.90
N ALA A 565 -9.70 -6.61 26.52
CA ALA A 565 -8.81 -7.67 26.07
C ALA A 565 -8.21 -7.25 24.71
N THR A 566 -7.04 -6.61 24.78
CA THR A 566 -6.27 -6.15 23.62
C THR A 566 -4.88 -6.75 23.64
N GLU A 567 -4.25 -6.86 22.48
CA GLU A 567 -2.90 -7.42 22.35
C GLU A 567 -1.79 -6.37 22.56
N ASP A 568 -2.10 -5.31 23.32
CA ASP A 568 -1.09 -4.33 23.74
C ASP A 568 0.03 -5.00 24.51
N SER A 569 1.26 -4.76 24.13
CA SER A 569 2.42 -5.45 24.71
C SER A 569 3.70 -4.63 24.66
N LEU A 570 4.65 -5.04 25.53
CA LEU A 570 6.03 -4.58 25.54
C LEU A 570 6.98 -5.75 25.33
N THR A 571 7.89 -5.65 24.39
CA THR A 571 8.93 -6.64 24.16
C THR A 571 10.26 -6.09 24.67
N PRO A 572 10.92 -6.75 25.67
CA PRO A 572 12.23 -6.35 26.14
C PRO A 572 13.30 -6.71 25.11
N CYS A 573 14.21 -5.75 24.86
CA CYS A 573 15.28 -5.90 23.90
C CYS A 573 16.62 -5.42 24.48
N ALA A 574 17.71 -5.94 23.91
CA ALA A 574 19.08 -5.45 24.09
C ALA A 574 19.63 -4.98 22.75
N ILE A 575 20.51 -3.96 22.77
CA ILE A 575 21.12 -3.41 21.57
C ILE A 575 22.65 -3.45 21.72
N ALA A 576 23.32 -3.99 20.72
CA ALA A 576 24.78 -4.03 20.64
C ALA A 576 25.34 -2.72 20.06
N ALA A 577 26.67 -2.55 20.12
CA ALA A 577 27.35 -1.33 19.67
C ALA A 577 27.14 -1.04 18.19
N ASP A 578 26.95 -2.05 17.35
CA ASP A 578 26.67 -1.94 15.93
C ASP A 578 25.19 -1.63 15.62
N GLY A 579 24.36 -1.39 16.65
CA GLY A 579 22.93 -1.14 16.52
C GLY A 579 22.07 -2.38 16.32
N SER A 580 22.65 -3.59 16.31
CA SER A 580 21.88 -4.82 16.21
C SER A 580 21.01 -5.04 17.45
N VAL A 581 19.77 -5.47 17.23
CA VAL A 581 18.76 -5.65 18.28
C VAL A 581 18.54 -7.11 18.55
N GLN A 582 18.61 -7.48 19.83
CA GLN A 582 18.27 -8.81 20.34
C GLN A 582 17.01 -8.73 21.18
N THR A 583 16.01 -9.55 20.88
CA THR A 583 14.84 -9.77 21.74
C THR A 583 15.26 -10.64 22.95
N LEU A 584 14.94 -10.21 24.16
CA LEU A 584 15.34 -10.87 25.41
C LEU A 584 14.29 -11.86 25.92
N GLY A 585 13.04 -11.72 25.50
CA GLY A 585 11.94 -12.60 25.93
C GLY A 585 10.67 -12.38 25.11
N ASP A 586 9.64 -13.14 25.46
CA ASP A 586 8.32 -12.99 24.84
C ASP A 586 7.69 -11.63 25.15
N PRO A 587 6.75 -11.14 24.32
CA PRO A 587 6.01 -9.92 24.60
C PRO A 587 5.29 -9.99 25.95
N ILE A 588 5.48 -8.96 26.76
CA ILE A 588 4.79 -8.78 28.03
C ILE A 588 3.43 -8.14 27.73
N MET A 589 2.38 -8.92 27.86
CA MET A 589 1.02 -8.46 27.58
C MET A 589 0.56 -7.51 28.68
N ARG A 590 -0.15 -6.42 28.28
CA ARG A 590 -0.80 -5.49 29.21
C ARG A 590 -1.77 -6.23 30.14
N ASP A 591 -2.59 -7.09 29.57
CA ASP A 591 -3.47 -8.01 30.32
C ASP A 591 -2.84 -9.41 30.38
N ASN A 592 -2.42 -9.82 31.56
CA ASN A 592 -1.90 -11.15 31.85
C ASN A 592 -2.81 -11.91 32.85
N GLY A 593 -4.06 -11.45 33.02
CA GLY A 593 -5.01 -12.00 33.99
C GLY A 593 -4.82 -11.51 35.43
N THR A 594 -3.87 -10.58 35.68
CA THR A 594 -3.64 -9.96 36.99
C THR A 594 -3.69 -8.44 36.90
N THR A 595 -3.87 -7.77 38.04
CA THR A 595 -3.78 -6.30 38.14
C THR A 595 -2.71 -5.93 39.16
N GLY A 596 -1.85 -4.98 38.80
CA GLY A 596 -0.81 -4.45 39.66
C GLY A 596 0.60 -4.59 39.06
N TRP A 597 1.59 -4.11 39.82
CA TRP A 597 2.98 -4.14 39.42
C TRP A 597 3.57 -5.55 39.46
N LYS A 598 4.38 -5.88 38.43
CA LYS A 598 5.12 -7.13 38.34
C LYS A 598 6.54 -6.83 37.85
N GLU A 599 7.51 -7.42 38.52
CA GLU A 599 8.92 -7.28 38.18
C GLU A 599 9.33 -8.27 37.08
N TYR A 600 10.19 -7.79 36.21
CA TYR A 600 10.80 -8.56 35.12
C TYR A 600 12.31 -8.40 35.16
N SER A 601 13.01 -9.48 34.82
CA SER A 601 14.47 -9.51 34.82
C SER A 601 14.97 -10.43 33.72
N TYR A 602 15.76 -9.88 32.82
CA TYR A 602 16.29 -10.58 31.65
C TYR A 602 17.83 -10.57 31.68
N PRO A 603 18.49 -11.70 31.51
CA PRO A 603 19.93 -11.71 31.43
C PRO A 603 20.42 -11.04 30.15
N LEU A 604 21.45 -10.24 30.29
CA LEU A 604 22.11 -9.59 29.14
C LEU A 604 23.34 -10.43 28.76
N SER A 605 23.47 -10.73 27.47
CA SER A 605 24.58 -11.53 26.93
C SER A 605 25.22 -10.85 25.73
N GLY A 606 26.52 -11.10 25.52
CA GLY A 606 27.24 -10.50 24.39
C GLY A 606 27.67 -9.06 24.60
N ASN A 607 27.87 -8.33 23.54
CA ASN A 607 28.35 -6.94 23.53
C ASN A 607 27.19 -5.92 23.62
N VAL A 608 26.30 -6.15 24.60
CA VAL A 608 25.18 -5.24 24.84
C VAL A 608 25.67 -3.92 25.38
N VAL A 609 25.15 -2.83 24.83
CA VAL A 609 25.46 -1.46 25.23
C VAL A 609 24.22 -0.59 25.50
N CYS A 610 23.04 -1.01 25.07
CA CYS A 610 21.77 -0.36 25.43
C CYS A 610 20.70 -1.40 25.69
N VAL A 611 19.70 -1.01 26.49
CA VAL A 611 18.45 -1.78 26.65
C VAL A 611 17.29 -1.00 26.03
N ALA A 612 16.26 -1.71 25.62
CA ALA A 612 15.11 -1.12 24.96
C ALA A 612 13.80 -1.82 25.33
N LEU A 613 12.71 -1.10 25.25
CA LEU A 613 11.35 -1.63 25.30
C LEU A 613 10.65 -1.30 23.97
N LYS A 614 10.23 -2.32 23.28
CA LYS A 614 9.45 -2.20 22.03
C LYS A 614 7.98 -2.40 22.35
N GLY A 615 7.19 -1.34 22.21
CA GLY A 615 5.74 -1.34 22.40
C GLY A 615 5.00 -1.70 21.13
N HIS A 616 3.95 -2.48 21.26
CA HIS A 616 2.95 -2.74 20.23
C HIS A 616 1.57 -2.32 20.75
N SER A 617 0.89 -1.43 20.02
CA SER A 617 -0.44 -0.95 20.36
C SER A 617 -1.51 -1.73 19.61
N ASP A 618 -2.46 -2.29 20.36
CA ASP A 618 -3.73 -2.81 19.86
C ASP A 618 -4.91 -1.86 20.18
N TYR A 619 -4.58 -0.59 20.46
CA TYR A 619 -5.55 0.47 20.79
C TYR A 619 -6.30 0.26 22.10
N GLY A 620 -5.64 -0.36 23.10
CA GLY A 620 -6.15 -0.53 24.46
C GLY A 620 -5.71 0.57 25.42
N TYR A 621 -5.50 0.22 26.71
CA TYR A 621 -4.97 1.14 27.71
C TYR A 621 -3.44 1.22 27.65
N ASN A 622 -2.90 2.33 28.17
CA ASN A 622 -1.46 2.51 28.30
C ASN A 622 -0.81 1.42 29.15
N ILE A 623 0.43 1.09 28.82
CA ILE A 623 1.25 0.19 29.63
C ILE A 623 2.23 1.05 30.40
N HIS A 624 2.23 0.91 31.73
CA HIS A 624 3.10 1.65 32.62
C HIS A 624 4.33 0.83 32.98
N VAL A 625 5.49 1.46 32.96
CA VAL A 625 6.79 0.89 33.29
C VAL A 625 7.48 1.78 34.30
N ASP A 626 8.17 1.16 35.27
CA ASP A 626 8.91 1.86 36.28
C ASP A 626 10.14 1.04 36.70
N ARG A 627 11.06 1.64 37.51
CA ARG A 627 12.23 0.98 38.12
C ARG A 627 13.13 0.29 37.10
N ILE A 628 13.39 0.95 35.97
CA ILE A 628 14.32 0.40 35.00
C ILE A 628 15.73 0.40 35.57
N ALA A 629 16.39 -0.75 35.52
CA ALA A 629 17.78 -0.88 35.96
C ALA A 629 18.56 -1.86 35.07
N VAL A 630 19.85 -1.57 34.90
CA VAL A 630 20.83 -2.54 34.40
C VAL A 630 21.90 -2.71 35.46
N SER A 631 21.99 -3.91 36.00
CA SER A 631 22.86 -4.23 37.11
C SER A 631 23.34 -5.68 37.08
N THR A 632 24.32 -6.01 37.92
CA THR A 632 24.77 -7.39 38.11
C THR A 632 23.81 -8.24 38.97
N GLU A 633 22.81 -7.60 39.57
CA GLU A 633 21.81 -8.25 40.40
C GLU A 633 20.53 -8.48 39.59
N GLN A 634 19.95 -9.68 39.74
CA GLN A 634 18.66 -10.01 39.13
C GLN A 634 17.54 -9.54 40.05
N SER A 635 16.62 -8.71 39.55
CA SER A 635 15.43 -8.33 40.32
C SER A 635 14.39 -9.47 40.38
N GLY A 636 13.48 -9.39 41.33
CA GLY A 636 12.46 -10.41 41.53
C GLY A 636 12.94 -11.68 42.26
N VAL A 637 14.23 -11.79 42.54
CA VAL A 637 14.77 -12.74 43.50
C VAL A 637 15.10 -11.95 44.77
N SER A 638 14.08 -11.49 45.47
CA SER A 638 14.27 -11.12 46.86
C SER A 638 14.81 -12.37 47.56
N ALA A 639 16.01 -12.30 48.08
CA ALA A 639 16.40 -13.24 49.10
C ALA A 639 15.33 -13.11 50.17
N VAL A 640 14.44 -14.07 50.27
CA VAL A 640 13.47 -14.12 51.36
C VAL A 640 14.27 -14.39 52.60
N GLU A 641 14.71 -13.32 53.28
CA GLU A 641 15.37 -13.46 54.56
C GLU A 641 14.34 -13.93 55.56
N ILE A 642 14.49 -15.16 56.00
CA ILE A 642 13.75 -15.66 57.14
C ILE A 642 14.41 -15.02 58.37
N ALA A 643 13.65 -14.27 59.18
CA ALA A 643 14.18 -13.62 60.39
C ALA A 643 14.88 -14.62 61.27
N ASP A 644 16.02 -14.24 61.85
CA ASP A 644 16.88 -15.10 62.66
C ASP A 644 16.17 -15.79 63.84
N ASN A 645 15.14 -15.16 64.37
CA ASN A 645 14.31 -15.68 65.46
C ASN A 645 13.11 -16.53 64.99
N ALA A 646 12.94 -16.71 63.66
CA ALA A 646 11.84 -17.50 63.14
C ALA A 646 12.10 -19.01 63.34
N LEU A 647 11.05 -19.75 63.67
CA LEU A 647 11.09 -21.21 63.71
C LEU A 647 10.99 -21.79 62.31
N VAL A 648 11.97 -22.58 61.91
CA VAL A 648 12.10 -23.16 60.58
C VAL A 648 12.17 -24.68 60.60
N THR A 649 11.78 -25.27 59.49
CA THR A 649 12.04 -26.66 59.15
C THR A 649 13.15 -26.73 58.11
N VAL A 650 14.18 -27.55 58.35
CA VAL A 650 15.34 -27.63 57.45
C VAL A 650 15.33 -28.98 56.73
N TYR A 651 15.54 -28.92 55.41
CA TYR A 651 15.66 -30.11 54.56
C TYR A 651 17.01 -30.12 53.84
N ASN A 652 17.55 -31.29 53.59
CA ASN A 652 18.68 -31.44 52.69
C ASN A 652 18.23 -31.42 51.22
N LEU A 653 19.17 -31.42 50.26
CA LEU A 653 18.85 -31.37 48.84
C LEU A 653 18.10 -32.61 48.29
N SER A 654 18.13 -33.74 49.04
CA SER A 654 17.32 -34.93 48.71
C SER A 654 15.88 -34.84 49.23
N GLY A 655 15.51 -33.72 49.87
CA GLY A 655 14.17 -33.49 50.43
C GLY A 655 13.97 -34.14 51.80
N ALA A 656 14.98 -34.78 52.40
CA ALA A 656 14.89 -35.33 53.73
C ALA A 656 14.96 -34.22 54.80
N ARG A 657 14.05 -34.27 55.78
CA ARG A 657 14.01 -33.31 56.87
C ARG A 657 15.20 -33.55 57.81
N VAL A 658 16.02 -32.50 58.02
CA VAL A 658 17.20 -32.48 58.86
C VAL A 658 16.90 -31.96 60.27
N ALA A 659 16.03 -30.89 60.30
CA ALA A 659 15.60 -30.31 61.58
C ALA A 659 14.18 -29.79 61.46
N GLU A 660 13.45 -29.72 62.60
CA GLU A 660 12.12 -29.20 62.70
C GLU A 660 12.01 -28.22 63.88
N ARG A 661 11.35 -27.06 63.66
CA ARG A 661 11.19 -26.00 64.68
C ARG A 661 12.54 -25.49 65.25
N MET A 662 13.57 -25.47 64.42
CA MET A 662 14.88 -24.86 64.75
C MET A 662 14.77 -23.35 64.56
N GLN A 663 15.47 -22.55 65.35
CA GLN A 663 15.60 -21.12 65.06
C GLN A 663 16.45 -20.92 63.83
N ARG A 664 16.09 -19.92 63.01
CA ARG A 664 16.81 -19.64 61.75
C ARG A 664 18.31 -19.35 61.99
N SER A 665 18.64 -18.63 63.06
CA SER A 665 20.00 -18.36 63.47
C SER A 665 20.83 -19.64 63.67
N ASP A 666 20.20 -20.72 64.15
CA ASP A 666 20.91 -21.97 64.53
C ASP A 666 21.18 -22.86 63.30
N VAL A 667 20.61 -22.53 62.12
CA VAL A 667 20.86 -23.26 60.86
C VAL A 667 22.36 -23.28 60.51
N SER A 668 23.09 -22.22 60.88
CA SER A 668 24.56 -22.14 60.72
C SER A 668 25.35 -23.16 61.54
N THR A 669 24.75 -23.79 62.56
CA THR A 669 25.37 -24.83 63.38
C THR A 669 25.24 -26.21 62.77
N LEU A 670 24.53 -26.42 61.71
CA LEU A 670 24.41 -27.68 61.00
C LEU A 670 25.72 -28.06 60.31
N ALA A 671 25.90 -29.35 60.01
CA ALA A 671 27.06 -29.80 59.26
C ALA A 671 27.22 -29.04 57.93
N PRO A 672 28.46 -28.85 57.46
CA PRO A 672 28.68 -28.21 56.17
C PRO A 672 27.82 -28.84 55.03
N GLY A 673 27.09 -28.07 54.35
CA GLY A 673 26.14 -28.56 53.32
C GLY A 673 25.19 -27.50 52.78
N CYS A 674 24.37 -27.91 51.82
CA CYS A 674 23.34 -27.05 51.24
C CYS A 674 21.97 -27.51 51.74
N TYR A 675 21.21 -26.59 52.32
CA TYR A 675 19.94 -26.85 52.97
C TYR A 675 18.84 -25.99 52.39
N ILE A 676 17.60 -26.49 52.34
CA ILE A 676 16.39 -25.76 52.11
C ILE A 676 15.73 -25.49 53.46
N VAL A 677 15.65 -24.23 53.83
CA VAL A 677 15.12 -23.77 55.12
C VAL A 677 13.73 -23.17 54.86
N ARG A 678 12.72 -23.71 55.55
CA ARG A 678 11.32 -23.31 55.36
C ARG A 678 10.71 -22.79 56.66
N SER A 679 10.19 -21.57 56.61
CA SER A 679 9.33 -21.01 57.67
C SER A 679 7.84 -21.18 57.29
N ALA A 680 6.95 -20.64 58.11
CA ALA A 680 5.52 -20.62 57.80
C ALA A 680 5.19 -19.79 56.54
N THR A 681 6.03 -18.80 56.22
CA THR A 681 5.74 -17.79 55.17
C THR A 681 6.81 -17.76 54.06
N ALA A 682 7.94 -18.39 54.24
CA ALA A 682 9.07 -18.29 53.34
C ALA A 682 9.91 -19.56 53.24
N THR A 683 10.63 -19.72 52.12
CA THR A 683 11.58 -20.78 51.89
C THR A 683 12.87 -20.18 51.33
N GLU A 684 14.01 -20.50 51.92
CA GLU A 684 15.32 -20.04 51.46
C GLU A 684 16.30 -21.20 51.31
N LYS A 685 17.36 -21.00 50.51
CA LYS A 685 18.49 -21.92 50.38
C LYS A 685 19.66 -21.39 51.21
N VAL A 686 20.17 -22.19 52.12
CA VAL A 686 21.28 -21.83 52.97
C VAL A 686 22.47 -22.78 52.72
N ILE A 687 23.64 -22.18 52.57
CA ILE A 687 24.91 -22.94 52.47
C ILE A 687 25.64 -22.77 53.80
N VAL A 688 25.76 -23.85 54.54
CA VAL A 688 26.59 -23.93 55.74
C VAL A 688 28.00 -24.39 55.32
N ARG A 689 29.01 -23.60 55.63
CA ARG A 689 30.42 -23.84 55.26
C ARG A 689 31.19 -24.44 56.33
#